data_1bc5aafb346f22136f53afc51941e2cb
#
_entry.id   1bc5aafb346f22136f53afc51941e2cb
#
_cell.length_a   1.000
_cell.length_b   1.000
_cell.length_c   1.000
_cell.angle_alpha   90.00
_cell.angle_beta   90.00
_cell.angle_gamma   90.00
#
_symmetry.space_group_name_H-M   'P 1'
#
loop_
_entity.id
_entity.type
_entity.pdbx_description
1 polymer ?
#
loop_
_entity_poly.entity_id
_entity_poly.type
_entity_poly.pdbx_seq_one_letter_code
_entity_poly.pdbx_strand_id
1 'polypeptide(L)'
;MNQPRTKNISAALVAVLAGAFLSHAQAEQIKFDSTVESLKQYSVPEWFEDAKLGIWGHWGPQGSTDIPYPIDNGWYARAMYEPGHPVYEWHVKNFGHPSVFGYKDILKRWNPSKFDAAQADKLIKLYKQAGAKFFVALGTHHDNFDLWDSKFQPRWNAKAVAGKDIVGLWNDAAKKNGLRFGVSSHVARTYRWFQTSHGADAAGKFDGQDPANADLYGAPWKDADPGYEAMSNEGPAEWETQFENRMKDLLDRYHPDLYYTDGGIPFKHAGLNILSHFYNQNQVWNGSLQAVAAIKMDYTENIAVMDYEFGSSSSMAKYPFMSDKTSNAHWWWLKGEAPHYRNANEVVDYLIDLVSKNGVLCLNIPLTPDGSIEPESEAMLKEMGKCFDVIGEAVFKTRVWTTYGEGPTQMTDFGVGTAKDIRFTRNKANTVLYATVLNWPGDGATLNIQSLNSGKFDAGQIASITMLGLSGTCAFTQDADGLKVRMPASAPKSLYAFALKIALKGTLPDAVVLPPIALIDDSDPAVKYSGSGWYASQGRPDAYGNDIHETQTDGDSFSFDFKGRGVEFIPICADNRGDLEIYIDGVLQQTVSCRTPSDQFKQAVYSKTGLTRGKHTLKGVKKSGSYLSVDAFNVIQ
;
A
#
# COMPACT_ATOMS: atom_id res chain seq x y z
N MET A 1 91.81 -27.77 -29.73
CA MET A 1 90.65 -27.16 -30.37
C MET A 1 89.55 -27.17 -29.39
N ASN A 2 89.51 -26.14 -28.57
CA ASN A 2 88.64 -26.03 -27.40
C ASN A 2 87.43 -25.13 -27.68
N GLN A 3 86.23 -25.64 -27.47
CA GLN A 3 85.03 -24.82 -27.35
C GLN A 3 84.85 -24.44 -25.88
N PRO A 4 84.38 -23.21 -25.56
CA PRO A 4 84.02 -22.87 -24.20
C PRO A 4 82.51 -23.12 -23.97
N ARG A 5 82.24 -23.70 -22.81
CA ARG A 5 80.86 -23.92 -22.27
C ARG A 5 80.26 -22.61 -21.74
N THR A 6 79.16 -22.23 -22.27
CA THR A 6 78.27 -21.18 -21.69
C THR A 6 77.44 -21.75 -20.54
N LYS A 7 77.49 -21.11 -19.38
CA LYS A 7 76.64 -21.39 -18.24
C LYS A 7 75.30 -20.64 -18.38
N ASN A 8 74.19 -21.35 -18.43
CA ASN A 8 72.86 -20.81 -18.32
C ASN A 8 72.55 -20.54 -16.82
N ILE A 9 72.28 -19.30 -16.49
CA ILE A 9 71.74 -18.90 -15.18
C ILE A 9 70.21 -18.78 -15.37
N SER A 10 69.45 -19.73 -14.79
CA SER A 10 67.97 -19.66 -14.73
C SER A 10 67.58 -18.73 -13.57
N ALA A 11 67.02 -17.59 -13.90
CA ALA A 11 66.35 -16.73 -12.93
C ALA A 11 64.95 -17.28 -12.61
N ALA A 12 64.75 -17.80 -11.43
CA ALA A 12 63.44 -18.20 -10.94
C ALA A 12 62.65 -16.94 -10.53
N LEU A 13 61.61 -16.64 -11.26
CA LEU A 13 60.61 -15.58 -10.91
C LEU A 13 59.65 -16.15 -9.88
N VAL A 14 59.76 -15.74 -8.61
CA VAL A 14 58.80 -16.05 -7.58
C VAL A 14 57.66 -15.04 -7.70
N ALA A 15 56.54 -15.46 -8.28
CA ALA A 15 55.30 -14.69 -8.28
C ALA A 15 54.62 -14.83 -6.91
N VAL A 16 54.68 -13.78 -6.06
CA VAL A 16 53.90 -13.68 -4.84
C VAL A 16 52.47 -13.28 -5.23
N LEU A 17 51.58 -14.25 -5.27
CA LEU A 17 50.13 -14.03 -5.37
C LEU A 17 49.67 -13.51 -3.98
N ALA A 18 49.59 -12.17 -3.84
CA ALA A 18 48.87 -11.55 -2.75
C ALA A 18 47.36 -11.74 -3.00
N GLY A 19 46.80 -12.80 -2.44
CA GLY A 19 45.34 -12.99 -2.38
C GLY A 19 44.75 -11.90 -1.49
N ALA A 20 44.16 -10.87 -2.11
CA ALA A 20 43.31 -9.94 -1.40
C ALA A 20 42.05 -10.68 -0.96
N PHE A 21 42.06 -11.22 0.26
CA PHE A 21 40.83 -11.57 0.94
C PHE A 21 40.06 -10.26 1.21
N LEU A 22 39.14 -9.89 0.32
CA LEU A 22 38.09 -8.96 0.66
C LEU A 22 37.25 -9.65 1.76
N SER A 23 37.61 -9.41 3.02
CA SER A 23 36.72 -9.67 4.12
C SER A 23 35.49 -8.77 3.89
N HIS A 24 34.41 -9.35 3.37
CA HIS A 24 33.10 -8.73 3.50
C HIS A 24 32.89 -8.65 5.02
N ALA A 25 33.01 -7.46 5.57
CA ALA A 25 32.54 -7.20 6.92
C ALA A 25 31.06 -7.56 6.91
N GLN A 26 30.72 -8.68 7.53
CA GLN A 26 29.33 -9.10 7.71
C GLN A 26 28.71 -7.99 8.54
N ALA A 27 27.73 -7.30 7.99
CA ALA A 27 27.01 -6.27 8.73
C ALA A 27 26.50 -6.89 10.03
N GLU A 28 26.74 -6.23 11.14
CA GLU A 28 26.30 -6.71 12.45
C GLU A 28 24.79 -6.91 12.42
N GLN A 29 24.33 -8.13 12.70
CA GLN A 29 22.90 -8.44 12.67
C GLN A 29 22.21 -7.74 13.85
N ILE A 30 21.18 -6.95 13.55
CA ILE A 30 20.35 -6.30 14.56
C ILE A 30 19.50 -7.38 15.22
N LYS A 31 19.57 -7.52 16.54
CA LYS A 31 18.66 -8.38 17.29
C LYS A 31 17.38 -7.62 17.59
N PHE A 32 16.24 -8.14 17.13
CA PHE A 32 14.91 -7.61 17.42
C PHE A 32 14.26 -8.42 18.55
N ASP A 33 13.92 -7.75 19.65
CA ASP A 33 13.08 -8.31 20.70
C ASP A 33 11.61 -7.97 20.44
N SER A 34 10.68 -8.72 21.03
CA SER A 34 9.23 -8.56 20.84
C SER A 34 8.65 -7.34 21.58
N THR A 35 9.30 -6.18 21.43
CA THR A 35 8.87 -4.90 22.01
C THR A 35 8.87 -3.83 20.94
N VAL A 36 7.96 -2.87 21.04
CA VAL A 36 7.88 -1.74 20.12
C VAL A 36 9.22 -0.99 20.09
N GLU A 37 9.86 -0.80 21.24
CA GLU A 37 11.14 -0.09 21.33
C GLU A 37 12.26 -0.79 20.57
N SER A 38 12.35 -2.12 20.67
CA SER A 38 13.34 -2.89 19.91
C SER A 38 13.02 -2.87 18.41
N LEU A 39 11.75 -2.97 18.05
CA LEU A 39 11.30 -2.97 16.65
C LEU A 39 11.51 -1.62 15.95
N LYS A 40 11.59 -0.50 16.66
CA LYS A 40 11.93 0.82 16.09
C LYS A 40 13.33 0.91 15.48
N GLN A 41 14.19 -0.08 15.69
CA GLN A 41 15.46 -0.21 14.98
C GLN A 41 15.28 -0.64 13.51
N TYR A 42 14.06 -1.03 13.13
CA TYR A 42 13.73 -1.41 11.75
C TYR A 42 13.92 -0.24 10.79
N SER A 43 14.47 -0.54 9.64
CA SER A 43 14.50 0.38 8.50
C SER A 43 14.01 -0.35 7.24
N VAL A 44 13.23 0.35 6.43
CA VAL A 44 12.70 -0.21 5.18
C VAL A 44 13.86 -0.56 4.25
N PRO A 45 13.95 -1.80 3.76
CA PRO A 45 15.00 -2.20 2.82
C PRO A 45 14.89 -1.45 1.50
N GLU A 46 16.03 -1.06 0.93
CA GLU A 46 16.10 -0.27 -0.30
C GLU A 46 15.37 -0.94 -1.48
N TRP A 47 15.34 -2.27 -1.53
CA TRP A 47 14.64 -2.99 -2.59
C TRP A 47 13.15 -2.65 -2.68
N PHE A 48 12.49 -2.37 -1.53
CA PHE A 48 11.07 -2.03 -1.51
C PHE A 48 10.82 -0.63 -2.09
N GLU A 49 11.64 0.35 -1.70
CA GLU A 49 11.60 1.68 -2.33
C GLU A 49 11.88 1.62 -3.84
N ASP A 50 12.76 0.73 -4.27
CA ASP A 50 13.11 0.54 -5.69
C ASP A 50 12.02 -0.15 -6.49
N ALA A 51 11.23 -1.01 -5.84
CA ALA A 51 10.27 -1.89 -6.50
C ALA A 51 9.10 -1.13 -7.16
N LYS A 52 8.49 -0.20 -6.43
CA LYS A 52 7.34 0.63 -6.85
C LYS A 52 6.05 -0.13 -7.17
N LEU A 53 6.14 -1.35 -7.72
CA LEU A 53 5.00 -2.17 -8.10
C LEU A 53 5.20 -3.62 -7.67
N GLY A 54 4.23 -4.14 -6.93
CA GLY A 54 4.02 -5.57 -6.70
C GLY A 54 2.65 -6.01 -7.19
N ILE A 55 2.50 -7.31 -7.37
CA ILE A 55 1.20 -7.93 -7.66
C ILE A 55 0.81 -8.80 -6.48
N TRP A 56 -0.47 -8.76 -6.16
CA TRP A 56 -1.07 -9.61 -5.15
C TRP A 56 -1.97 -10.67 -5.80
N GLY A 57 -1.82 -11.91 -5.39
CA GLY A 57 -2.74 -12.99 -5.71
C GLY A 57 -3.70 -13.23 -4.54
N HIS A 58 -4.71 -12.39 -4.36
CA HIS A 58 -5.75 -12.55 -3.34
C HIS A 58 -6.77 -13.58 -3.83
N TRP A 59 -6.46 -14.86 -3.67
CA TRP A 59 -7.16 -15.97 -4.30
C TRP A 59 -7.26 -17.17 -3.38
N GLY A 60 -8.44 -17.77 -3.32
CA GLY A 60 -8.74 -18.91 -2.47
C GLY A 60 -10.19 -19.39 -2.62
N PRO A 61 -10.67 -20.26 -1.72
CA PRO A 61 -12.00 -20.89 -1.83
C PRO A 61 -13.18 -19.92 -1.83
N GLN A 62 -13.10 -18.78 -1.15
CA GLN A 62 -14.20 -17.79 -1.11
C GLN A 62 -14.56 -17.26 -2.51
N GLY A 63 -13.56 -17.08 -3.38
CA GLY A 63 -13.77 -16.67 -4.77
C GLY A 63 -14.23 -17.79 -5.72
N SER A 64 -14.48 -19.00 -5.21
CA SER A 64 -14.77 -20.18 -6.05
C SER A 64 -16.24 -20.60 -6.09
N THR A 65 -17.13 -19.71 -5.66
CA THR A 65 -18.57 -20.02 -5.50
C THR A 65 -19.41 -19.73 -6.73
N ASP A 66 -18.82 -19.17 -7.80
CA ASP A 66 -19.54 -18.69 -9.00
C ASP A 66 -20.63 -17.63 -8.71
N ILE A 67 -20.54 -16.97 -7.56
CA ILE A 67 -21.46 -15.89 -7.20
C ILE A 67 -21.35 -14.76 -8.22
N PRO A 68 -22.49 -14.26 -8.76
CA PRO A 68 -22.45 -13.28 -9.84
C PRO A 68 -22.27 -11.85 -9.31
N TYR A 69 -21.56 -11.05 -10.08
CA TYR A 69 -21.60 -9.60 -9.94
C TYR A 69 -23.07 -9.09 -10.03
N PRO A 70 -23.51 -8.12 -9.23
CA PRO A 70 -22.72 -7.32 -8.28
C PRO A 70 -22.79 -7.79 -6.81
N ILE A 71 -23.08 -9.05 -6.53
CA ILE A 71 -23.15 -9.55 -5.15
C ILE A 71 -21.72 -9.67 -4.62
N ASP A 72 -21.34 -8.83 -3.66
CA ASP A 72 -20.02 -8.87 -3.06
C ASP A 72 -19.78 -10.18 -2.31
N ASN A 73 -18.70 -10.87 -2.66
CA ASN A 73 -18.28 -12.13 -2.04
C ASN A 73 -17.07 -11.99 -1.10
N GLY A 74 -16.67 -10.76 -0.77
CA GLY A 74 -15.49 -10.50 0.03
C GLY A 74 -15.48 -11.22 1.37
N TRP A 75 -16.66 -11.43 1.93
CA TRP A 75 -16.89 -12.15 3.18
C TRP A 75 -17.87 -13.33 3.00
N TYR A 76 -17.79 -14.02 1.88
CA TYR A 76 -18.71 -15.12 1.57
C TYR A 76 -18.86 -16.11 2.71
N ALA A 77 -17.75 -16.59 3.29
CA ALA A 77 -17.75 -17.59 4.35
C ALA A 77 -18.48 -17.16 5.63
N ARG A 78 -18.59 -15.85 5.88
CA ARG A 78 -19.38 -15.25 6.95
C ARG A 78 -20.83 -15.01 6.51
N ALA A 79 -20.99 -14.28 5.40
CA ALA A 79 -22.28 -13.79 4.94
C ALA A 79 -23.25 -14.90 4.51
N MET A 80 -22.74 -16.09 4.15
CA MET A 80 -23.58 -17.26 3.88
C MET A 80 -24.34 -17.79 5.11
N TYR A 81 -24.01 -17.30 6.31
CA TYR A 81 -24.67 -17.61 7.59
C TYR A 81 -25.50 -16.44 8.13
N GLU A 82 -25.79 -15.42 7.34
CA GLU A 82 -26.54 -14.22 7.75
C GLU A 82 -27.89 -14.18 6.99
N PRO A 83 -28.99 -14.73 7.56
CA PRO A 83 -30.28 -14.74 6.90
C PRO A 83 -30.72 -13.34 6.45
N GLY A 84 -31.18 -13.21 5.19
CA GLY A 84 -31.50 -11.95 4.57
C GLY A 84 -30.34 -11.24 3.86
N HIS A 85 -29.11 -11.67 4.05
CA HIS A 85 -27.98 -11.15 3.27
C HIS A 85 -28.00 -11.72 1.84
N PRO A 86 -27.68 -10.93 0.78
CA PRO A 86 -27.71 -11.42 -0.60
C PRO A 86 -26.86 -12.68 -0.85
N VAL A 87 -25.72 -12.81 -0.17
CA VAL A 87 -24.87 -14.02 -0.22
C VAL A 87 -25.58 -15.24 0.38
N TYR A 88 -26.29 -15.06 1.52
CA TYR A 88 -27.06 -16.14 2.14
C TYR A 88 -28.15 -16.64 1.19
N GLU A 89 -28.94 -15.71 0.63
CA GLU A 89 -30.03 -16.06 -0.30
C GLU A 89 -29.51 -16.77 -1.55
N TRP A 90 -28.37 -16.29 -2.08
CA TRP A 90 -27.72 -16.92 -3.21
C TRP A 90 -27.20 -18.32 -2.85
N HIS A 91 -26.58 -18.47 -1.66
CA HIS A 91 -26.05 -19.74 -1.16
C HIS A 91 -27.17 -20.78 -0.99
N VAL A 92 -28.25 -20.43 -0.30
CA VAL A 92 -29.39 -21.32 -0.07
C VAL A 92 -30.01 -21.78 -1.39
N LYS A 93 -30.15 -20.88 -2.35
CA LYS A 93 -30.69 -21.18 -3.68
C LYS A 93 -29.82 -22.15 -4.48
N ASN A 94 -28.49 -22.05 -4.38
CA ASN A 94 -27.56 -22.76 -5.27
C ASN A 94 -26.92 -24.00 -4.62
N PHE A 95 -26.79 -24.01 -3.30
CA PHE A 95 -26.13 -25.10 -2.54
C PHE A 95 -27.03 -25.74 -1.49
N GLY A 96 -28.08 -25.05 -1.07
CA GLY A 96 -28.96 -25.51 0.02
C GLY A 96 -28.66 -24.77 1.33
N HIS A 97 -29.47 -25.09 2.35
CA HIS A 97 -29.38 -24.42 3.66
C HIS A 97 -28.03 -24.72 4.35
N PRO A 98 -27.41 -23.78 5.10
CA PRO A 98 -26.12 -23.99 5.76
C PRO A 98 -26.07 -25.09 6.82
N SER A 99 -27.23 -25.62 7.28
CA SER A 99 -27.26 -26.84 8.11
C SER A 99 -26.94 -28.12 7.35
N VAL A 100 -27.07 -28.09 6.01
CA VAL A 100 -26.87 -29.26 5.13
C VAL A 100 -25.61 -29.09 4.29
N PHE A 101 -25.39 -27.90 3.79
CA PHE A 101 -24.25 -27.56 2.97
C PHE A 101 -23.61 -26.26 3.52
N GLY A 102 -22.62 -26.44 4.39
CA GLY A 102 -21.92 -25.31 5.04
C GLY A 102 -20.65 -24.91 4.31
N TYR A 103 -19.92 -23.95 4.88
CA TYR A 103 -18.67 -23.48 4.28
C TYR A 103 -17.61 -24.58 4.17
N LYS A 104 -17.55 -25.52 5.12
CA LYS A 104 -16.70 -26.73 5.03
C LYS A 104 -16.91 -27.52 3.74
N ASP A 105 -18.11 -27.46 3.16
CA ASP A 105 -18.46 -28.19 1.94
C ASP A 105 -18.09 -27.36 0.70
N ILE A 106 -18.15 -26.02 0.78
CA ILE A 106 -17.53 -25.11 -0.21
C ILE A 106 -16.02 -25.40 -0.29
N LEU A 107 -15.32 -25.46 0.84
CA LEU A 107 -13.89 -25.79 0.88
C LEU A 107 -13.57 -27.10 0.15
N LYS A 108 -14.32 -28.16 0.41
CA LYS A 108 -14.14 -29.50 -0.23
C LYS A 108 -14.41 -29.47 -1.73
N ARG A 109 -15.21 -28.53 -2.23
CA ARG A 109 -15.47 -28.34 -3.66
C ARG A 109 -14.41 -27.54 -4.38
N TRP A 110 -13.60 -26.79 -3.64
CA TRP A 110 -12.58 -25.98 -4.25
C TRP A 110 -11.58 -26.83 -5.05
N ASN A 111 -11.51 -26.56 -6.33
CA ASN A 111 -10.65 -27.28 -7.25
C ASN A 111 -9.88 -26.32 -8.17
N PRO A 112 -8.69 -25.91 -7.76
CA PRO A 112 -7.81 -25.09 -8.58
C PRO A 112 -7.17 -25.92 -9.71
N SER A 113 -7.99 -26.44 -10.62
CA SER A 113 -7.63 -27.50 -11.57
C SER A 113 -6.51 -27.10 -12.53
N LYS A 114 -6.49 -25.83 -12.95
CA LYS A 114 -5.47 -25.30 -13.88
C LYS A 114 -4.24 -24.74 -13.16
N PHE A 115 -4.29 -24.60 -11.83
CA PHE A 115 -3.18 -24.02 -11.09
C PHE A 115 -2.15 -25.05 -10.71
N ASP A 116 -1.04 -25.04 -11.41
CA ASP A 116 0.15 -25.89 -11.20
C ASP A 116 1.43 -25.05 -11.35
N ALA A 117 2.59 -25.68 -11.30
CA ALA A 117 3.88 -25.00 -11.44
C ALA A 117 4.04 -24.28 -12.80
N ALA A 118 3.44 -24.79 -13.87
CA ALA A 118 3.51 -24.16 -15.18
C ALA A 118 2.62 -22.92 -15.26
N GLN A 119 1.42 -22.99 -14.70
CA GLN A 119 0.50 -21.84 -14.63
C GLN A 119 1.04 -20.76 -13.70
N ALA A 120 1.56 -21.10 -12.53
CA ALA A 120 2.20 -20.14 -11.63
C ALA A 120 3.38 -19.43 -12.32
N ASP A 121 4.25 -20.17 -13.02
CA ASP A 121 5.36 -19.61 -13.77
C ASP A 121 4.91 -18.68 -14.91
N LYS A 122 3.84 -19.06 -15.64
CA LYS A 122 3.23 -18.23 -16.69
C LYS A 122 2.72 -16.91 -16.14
N LEU A 123 1.98 -16.94 -15.04
CA LEU A 123 1.39 -15.75 -14.42
C LEU A 123 2.48 -14.84 -13.84
N ILE A 124 3.46 -15.38 -13.12
CA ILE A 124 4.58 -14.59 -12.59
C ILE A 124 5.38 -13.92 -13.72
N LYS A 125 5.59 -14.59 -14.85
CA LYS A 125 6.22 -13.96 -16.04
C LYS A 125 5.41 -12.80 -16.57
N LEU A 126 4.10 -12.94 -16.67
CA LEU A 126 3.21 -11.88 -17.12
C LEU A 126 3.25 -10.68 -16.13
N TYR A 127 3.21 -10.94 -14.82
CA TYR A 127 3.31 -9.90 -13.81
C TYR A 127 4.65 -9.15 -13.86
N LYS A 128 5.74 -9.90 -14.06
CA LYS A 128 7.07 -9.30 -14.27
C LYS A 128 7.12 -8.43 -15.54
N GLN A 129 6.52 -8.88 -16.64
CA GLN A 129 6.40 -8.11 -17.89
C GLN A 129 5.58 -6.83 -17.69
N ALA A 130 4.54 -6.87 -16.85
CA ALA A 130 3.77 -5.69 -16.48
C ALA A 130 4.55 -4.68 -15.60
N GLY A 131 5.76 -5.00 -15.16
CA GLY A 131 6.62 -4.13 -14.36
C GLY A 131 6.78 -4.55 -12.91
N ALA A 132 6.06 -5.56 -12.41
CA ALA A 132 6.15 -6.00 -11.03
C ALA A 132 7.57 -6.42 -10.63
N LYS A 133 7.95 -6.11 -9.39
CA LYS A 133 9.23 -6.46 -8.77
C LYS A 133 9.07 -7.43 -7.61
N PHE A 134 7.88 -7.55 -7.07
CA PHE A 134 7.52 -8.54 -6.05
C PHE A 134 6.12 -9.10 -6.31
N PHE A 135 5.86 -10.25 -5.71
CA PHE A 135 4.56 -10.90 -5.74
C PHE A 135 4.17 -11.32 -4.32
N VAL A 136 2.93 -11.07 -3.92
CA VAL A 136 2.37 -11.47 -2.63
C VAL A 136 1.33 -12.57 -2.84
N ALA A 137 1.54 -13.73 -2.22
CA ALA A 137 0.55 -14.79 -2.17
C ALA A 137 -0.35 -14.63 -0.95
N LEU A 138 -1.65 -14.87 -1.10
CA LEU A 138 -2.52 -15.07 0.05
C LEU A 138 -2.07 -16.34 0.79
N GLY A 139 -1.69 -16.21 2.06
CA GLY A 139 -1.39 -17.36 2.91
C GLY A 139 -2.66 -17.92 3.54
N THR A 140 -3.44 -17.06 4.19
CA THR A 140 -4.69 -17.43 4.85
C THR A 140 -5.64 -16.24 4.93
N HIS A 141 -6.94 -16.47 4.88
CA HIS A 141 -7.97 -15.44 5.00
C HIS A 141 -8.84 -15.66 6.26
N HIS A 142 -9.85 -14.81 6.47
CA HIS A 142 -10.78 -14.89 7.59
C HIS A 142 -11.54 -16.23 7.66
N ASP A 143 -11.59 -16.97 6.58
CA ASP A 143 -12.25 -18.27 6.45
C ASP A 143 -11.50 -19.43 7.11
N ASN A 144 -10.40 -19.13 7.82
CA ASN A 144 -9.58 -20.10 8.55
C ASN A 144 -8.97 -21.20 7.68
N PHE A 145 -8.83 -20.96 6.38
CA PHE A 145 -8.27 -21.90 5.42
C PHE A 145 -6.85 -21.51 5.02
N ASP A 146 -5.89 -22.42 5.19
CA ASP A 146 -4.49 -22.18 4.86
C ASP A 146 -4.20 -22.58 3.41
N LEU A 147 -3.57 -21.71 2.65
CA LEU A 147 -3.22 -21.96 1.24
C LEU A 147 -1.86 -22.68 1.09
N TRP A 148 -1.26 -23.12 2.21
CA TRP A 148 -0.04 -23.94 2.23
C TRP A 148 -0.27 -25.26 2.95
N ASP A 149 0.71 -26.14 2.94
CA ASP A 149 0.75 -27.39 3.70
C ASP A 149 1.02 -27.13 5.19
N SER A 150 0.04 -26.58 5.88
CA SER A 150 0.12 -26.11 7.26
C SER A 150 0.13 -27.26 8.26
N LYS A 151 1.06 -27.21 9.22
CA LYS A 151 1.12 -28.14 10.34
C LYS A 151 0.05 -27.89 11.40
N PHE A 152 -0.38 -26.61 11.51
CA PHE A 152 -1.27 -26.13 12.56
C PHE A 152 -2.73 -26.08 12.13
N GLN A 153 -3.03 -26.29 10.83
CA GLN A 153 -4.37 -26.44 10.28
C GLN A 153 -4.44 -27.65 9.35
N PRO A 154 -4.29 -28.89 9.87
CA PRO A 154 -4.05 -30.07 9.05
C PRO A 154 -5.26 -30.52 8.22
N ARG A 155 -6.50 -30.19 8.63
CA ARG A 155 -7.73 -30.54 7.88
C ARG A 155 -8.10 -29.49 6.83
N TRP A 156 -7.91 -28.23 7.17
CA TRP A 156 -8.43 -27.10 6.40
C TRP A 156 -7.29 -26.31 5.76
N ASN A 157 -6.57 -26.99 4.88
CA ASN A 157 -5.53 -26.38 4.08
C ASN A 157 -5.56 -26.89 2.63
N ALA A 158 -4.95 -26.14 1.72
CA ALA A 158 -4.97 -26.42 0.28
C ALA A 158 -4.33 -27.76 -0.08
N LYS A 159 -3.31 -28.20 0.69
CA LYS A 159 -2.68 -29.50 0.48
C LYS A 159 -3.61 -30.65 0.85
N ALA A 160 -4.31 -30.55 1.96
CA ALA A 160 -5.24 -31.57 2.44
C ALA A 160 -6.50 -31.64 1.55
N VAL A 161 -7.03 -30.49 1.12
CA VAL A 161 -8.30 -30.39 0.39
C VAL A 161 -8.12 -30.55 -1.12
N ALA A 162 -7.16 -29.87 -1.71
CA ALA A 162 -6.96 -29.82 -3.17
C ALA A 162 -5.66 -30.52 -3.64
N GLY A 163 -4.91 -31.13 -2.73
CA GLY A 163 -3.65 -31.81 -3.05
C GLY A 163 -2.49 -30.89 -3.43
N LYS A 164 -2.63 -29.57 -3.29
CA LYS A 164 -1.68 -28.56 -3.78
C LYS A 164 -1.21 -27.64 -2.66
N ASP A 165 0.08 -27.35 -2.64
CA ASP A 165 0.66 -26.28 -1.83
C ASP A 165 0.67 -25.01 -2.68
N ILE A 166 -0.36 -24.18 -2.56
CA ILE A 166 -0.55 -23.00 -3.40
C ILE A 166 0.54 -21.95 -3.13
N VAL A 167 0.84 -21.68 -1.86
CA VAL A 167 1.90 -20.73 -1.48
C VAL A 167 3.26 -21.21 -1.98
N GLY A 168 3.55 -22.51 -1.88
CA GLY A 168 4.78 -23.11 -2.40
C GLY A 168 4.91 -22.95 -3.92
N LEU A 169 3.84 -23.19 -4.68
CA LEU A 169 3.83 -23.00 -6.14
C LEU A 169 4.13 -21.55 -6.53
N TRP A 170 3.53 -20.58 -5.84
CA TRP A 170 3.80 -19.16 -6.04
C TRP A 170 5.23 -18.77 -5.68
N ASN A 171 5.73 -19.24 -4.52
CA ASN A 171 7.09 -18.98 -4.06
C ASN A 171 8.14 -19.46 -5.07
N ASP A 172 8.00 -20.69 -5.54
CA ASP A 172 8.93 -21.27 -6.50
C ASP A 172 8.92 -20.52 -7.83
N ALA A 173 7.72 -20.15 -8.31
CA ALA A 173 7.57 -19.37 -9.53
C ALA A 173 8.15 -17.95 -9.39
N ALA A 174 7.92 -17.25 -8.27
CA ALA A 174 8.45 -15.92 -8.01
C ALA A 174 9.99 -15.95 -7.95
N LYS A 175 10.57 -16.85 -7.16
CA LYS A 175 12.03 -17.01 -7.03
C LYS A 175 12.68 -17.39 -8.36
N LYS A 176 12.10 -18.33 -9.10
CA LYS A 176 12.58 -18.74 -10.44
C LYS A 176 12.65 -17.57 -11.43
N ASN A 177 11.71 -16.64 -11.34
CA ASN A 177 11.65 -15.49 -12.24
C ASN A 177 12.34 -14.23 -11.66
N GLY A 178 12.97 -14.32 -10.48
CA GLY A 178 13.70 -13.22 -9.85
C GLY A 178 12.80 -12.09 -9.33
N LEU A 179 11.55 -12.38 -8.97
CA LEU A 179 10.71 -11.50 -8.18
C LEU A 179 10.93 -11.77 -6.68
N ARG A 180 10.89 -10.72 -5.86
CA ARG A 180 10.76 -10.86 -4.42
C ARG A 180 9.42 -11.52 -4.09
N PHE A 181 9.40 -12.33 -3.03
CA PHE A 181 8.21 -13.08 -2.64
C PHE A 181 7.66 -12.57 -1.31
N GLY A 182 6.35 -12.40 -1.25
CA GLY A 182 5.61 -12.03 -0.05
C GLY A 182 4.46 -12.97 0.23
N VAL A 183 4.01 -12.95 1.48
CA VAL A 183 2.81 -13.66 1.94
C VAL A 183 1.91 -12.72 2.73
N SER A 184 0.59 -12.95 2.68
CA SER A 184 -0.38 -12.20 3.46
C SER A 184 -1.19 -13.08 4.39
N SER A 185 -1.58 -12.52 5.54
CA SER A 185 -2.37 -13.17 6.57
C SER A 185 -3.54 -12.29 6.99
N HIS A 186 -4.74 -12.87 6.97
CA HIS A 186 -5.99 -12.21 7.38
C HIS A 186 -6.70 -12.93 8.53
N VAL A 187 -6.10 -13.99 9.07
CA VAL A 187 -6.76 -14.92 10.00
C VAL A 187 -6.86 -14.40 11.44
N ALA A 188 -6.24 -13.26 11.77
CA ALA A 188 -6.24 -12.75 13.13
C ALA A 188 -7.65 -12.53 13.70
N ARG A 189 -8.57 -11.98 12.90
CA ARG A 189 -9.95 -11.70 13.33
C ARG A 189 -10.92 -12.88 13.17
N THR A 190 -10.49 -13.99 12.58
CA THR A 190 -11.32 -15.12 12.19
C THR A 190 -12.20 -15.65 13.31
N TYR A 191 -11.69 -15.73 14.55
CA TYR A 191 -12.43 -16.31 15.65
C TYR A 191 -13.75 -15.57 15.92
N ARG A 192 -13.75 -14.25 15.93
CA ARG A 192 -14.95 -13.42 16.09
C ARG A 192 -15.74 -13.31 14.79
N TRP A 193 -15.03 -13.14 13.69
CA TRP A 193 -15.60 -12.99 12.35
C TRP A 193 -16.48 -14.19 11.95
N PHE A 194 -16.12 -15.41 12.34
CA PHE A 194 -16.80 -16.65 11.95
C PHE A 194 -17.96 -17.03 12.88
N GLN A 195 -18.28 -16.25 13.90
CA GLN A 195 -19.35 -16.56 14.87
C GLN A 195 -20.74 -16.67 14.24
N THR A 196 -20.99 -16.07 13.08
CA THR A 196 -22.24 -16.22 12.33
C THR A 196 -22.55 -17.69 12.01
N SER A 197 -21.52 -18.54 11.81
CA SER A 197 -21.67 -19.98 11.56
C SER A 197 -22.31 -20.75 12.71
N HIS A 198 -22.33 -20.18 13.92
CA HIS A 198 -22.98 -20.75 15.11
C HIS A 198 -24.44 -20.33 15.26
N GLY A 199 -24.99 -19.56 14.30
CA GLY A 199 -26.38 -19.15 14.28
C GLY A 199 -27.36 -20.26 13.90
N ALA A 200 -28.62 -19.85 13.77
CA ALA A 200 -29.72 -20.69 13.30
C ALA A 200 -30.80 -19.79 12.70
N ASP A 201 -31.67 -20.37 11.89
CA ASP A 201 -32.90 -19.74 11.44
C ASP A 201 -34.10 -20.70 11.53
N ALA A 202 -35.22 -20.37 10.85
CA ALA A 202 -36.42 -21.21 10.87
C ALA A 202 -36.21 -22.61 10.25
N ALA A 203 -35.23 -22.79 9.37
CA ALA A 203 -34.93 -24.06 8.72
C ALA A 203 -33.97 -24.95 9.56
N GLY A 204 -33.27 -24.37 10.55
CA GLY A 204 -32.44 -25.16 11.46
C GLY A 204 -31.17 -24.44 11.94
N LYS A 205 -30.38 -25.19 12.70
CA LYS A 205 -29.07 -24.78 13.19
C LYS A 205 -28.03 -24.84 12.08
N PHE A 206 -27.13 -23.87 12.01
CA PHE A 206 -26.03 -23.88 11.06
C PHE A 206 -24.95 -24.90 11.47
N ASP A 207 -24.15 -25.34 10.52
CA ASP A 207 -23.18 -26.43 10.70
C ASP A 207 -21.96 -26.05 11.57
N GLY A 208 -21.73 -24.77 11.85
CA GLY A 208 -20.74 -24.30 12.80
C GLY A 208 -21.09 -24.64 14.27
N GLN A 209 -22.37 -24.97 14.56
CA GLN A 209 -22.76 -25.47 15.88
C GLN A 209 -22.33 -26.92 16.15
N ASP A 210 -21.89 -27.68 15.13
CA ASP A 210 -21.35 -29.00 15.31
C ASP A 210 -19.91 -28.94 15.85
N PRO A 211 -19.66 -29.46 17.08
CA PRO A 211 -18.31 -29.44 17.67
C PRO A 211 -17.25 -30.16 16.83
N ALA A 212 -17.65 -31.09 15.95
CA ALA A 212 -16.73 -31.78 15.05
C ALA A 212 -16.08 -30.84 14.00
N ASN A 213 -16.60 -29.65 13.83
CA ASN A 213 -16.10 -28.61 12.91
C ASN A 213 -15.45 -27.43 13.64
N ALA A 214 -15.21 -27.52 14.95
CA ALA A 214 -14.63 -26.42 15.74
C ALA A 214 -13.22 -26.06 15.33
N ASP A 215 -12.50 -26.93 14.65
CA ASP A 215 -11.18 -26.65 14.06
C ASP A 215 -11.24 -25.70 12.83
N LEU A 216 -12.44 -25.55 12.20
CA LEU A 216 -12.70 -24.58 11.15
C LEU A 216 -13.36 -23.30 11.70
N TYR A 217 -14.48 -23.47 12.41
CA TYR A 217 -15.35 -22.36 12.80
C TYR A 217 -14.99 -21.72 14.16
N GLY A 218 -14.06 -22.30 14.91
CA GLY A 218 -13.83 -21.99 16.31
C GLY A 218 -14.93 -22.55 17.21
N ALA A 219 -14.85 -22.32 18.52
CA ALA A 219 -15.94 -22.59 19.45
C ALA A 219 -16.89 -21.37 19.54
N PRO A 220 -18.17 -21.55 19.97
CA PRO A 220 -19.08 -20.44 20.20
C PRO A 220 -18.50 -19.43 21.21
N TRP A 221 -18.55 -18.14 20.88
CA TRP A 221 -18.13 -17.05 21.78
C TRP A 221 -19.27 -16.69 22.74
N LYS A 222 -18.93 -16.35 23.99
CA LYS A 222 -19.90 -16.22 25.09
C LYS A 222 -20.93 -15.11 24.91
N ASP A 223 -20.56 -14.01 24.24
CA ASP A 223 -21.32 -12.77 24.20
C ASP A 223 -21.56 -12.32 22.75
N ALA A 224 -21.91 -13.25 21.87
CA ALA A 224 -21.98 -12.98 20.43
C ALA A 224 -23.04 -11.93 20.06
N ASP A 225 -22.65 -10.69 19.95
CA ASP A 225 -23.22 -9.75 18.97
C ASP A 225 -22.35 -9.84 17.70
N PRO A 226 -22.83 -10.47 16.64
CA PRO A 226 -22.00 -10.72 15.44
C PRO A 226 -21.70 -9.47 14.59
N GLY A 227 -22.35 -8.32 14.85
CA GLY A 227 -22.27 -7.17 13.95
C GLY A 227 -20.90 -6.47 13.96
N TYR A 228 -20.66 -5.65 14.96
CA TYR A 228 -19.44 -4.83 15.07
C TYR A 228 -18.18 -5.63 15.39
N GLU A 229 -18.34 -6.72 16.14
CA GLU A 229 -17.24 -7.55 16.61
C GLU A 229 -16.53 -8.38 15.51
N ALA A 230 -17.09 -8.43 14.30
CA ALA A 230 -16.47 -9.09 13.16
C ALA A 230 -15.06 -8.56 12.83
N MET A 231 -14.75 -7.33 13.21
CA MET A 231 -13.47 -6.67 12.99
C MET A 231 -12.48 -6.85 14.15
N SER A 232 -12.90 -7.46 15.26
CA SER A 232 -12.07 -7.64 16.44
C SER A 232 -11.06 -8.78 16.27
N ASN A 233 -9.79 -8.55 16.66
CA ASN A 233 -8.74 -9.55 16.76
C ASN A 233 -8.78 -10.24 18.14
N GLU A 234 -9.93 -10.68 18.61
CA GLU A 234 -10.11 -11.33 19.90
C GLU A 234 -10.35 -12.84 19.75
N GLY A 235 -9.89 -13.59 20.72
CA GLY A 235 -10.07 -15.04 20.80
C GLY A 235 -9.58 -15.58 22.14
N PRO A 236 -9.78 -16.86 22.42
CA PRO A 236 -9.18 -17.50 23.57
C PRO A 236 -7.65 -17.60 23.41
N ALA A 237 -6.92 -17.74 24.52
CA ALA A 237 -5.44 -17.79 24.51
C ALA A 237 -4.87 -18.89 23.60
N GLU A 238 -5.58 -20.00 23.46
CA GLU A 238 -5.21 -21.09 22.55
C GLU A 238 -5.27 -20.66 21.09
N TRP A 239 -6.25 -19.80 20.73
CA TRP A 239 -6.37 -19.22 19.40
C TRP A 239 -5.21 -18.29 19.07
N GLU A 240 -4.85 -17.41 20.01
CA GLU A 240 -3.71 -16.51 19.85
C GLU A 240 -2.40 -17.30 19.66
N THR A 241 -2.20 -18.35 20.47
CA THR A 241 -1.04 -19.24 20.38
C THR A 241 -1.01 -19.99 19.04
N GLN A 242 -2.18 -20.49 18.60
CA GLN A 242 -2.29 -21.16 17.29
C GLN A 242 -1.99 -20.19 16.15
N PHE A 243 -2.52 -18.97 16.20
CA PHE A 243 -2.25 -17.93 15.23
C PHE A 243 -0.74 -17.63 15.13
N GLU A 244 -0.06 -17.39 16.26
CA GLU A 244 1.38 -17.13 16.27
C GLU A 244 2.17 -18.30 15.65
N ASN A 245 1.87 -19.53 16.03
CA ASN A 245 2.53 -20.71 15.50
C ASN A 245 2.29 -20.93 14.00
N ARG A 246 1.08 -20.68 13.52
CA ARG A 246 0.74 -20.75 12.07
C ARG A 246 1.53 -19.72 11.27
N MET A 247 1.58 -18.48 11.75
CA MET A 247 2.32 -17.42 11.04
C MET A 247 3.81 -17.72 11.01
N LYS A 248 4.40 -18.19 12.11
CA LYS A 248 5.81 -18.61 12.13
C LYS A 248 6.07 -19.80 11.20
N ASP A 249 5.17 -20.82 11.13
CA ASP A 249 5.28 -21.92 10.17
C ASP A 249 5.25 -21.42 8.71
N LEU A 250 4.36 -20.47 8.39
CA LEU A 250 4.29 -19.86 7.06
C LEU A 250 5.59 -19.12 6.70
N LEU A 251 6.10 -18.30 7.61
CA LEU A 251 7.34 -17.53 7.41
C LEU A 251 8.57 -18.43 7.30
N ASP A 252 8.73 -19.38 8.21
CA ASP A 252 9.89 -20.28 8.25
C ASP A 252 9.91 -21.28 7.08
N ARG A 253 8.76 -21.60 6.50
CA ARG A 253 8.68 -22.53 5.38
C ARG A 253 9.06 -21.91 4.05
N TYR A 254 8.65 -20.65 3.80
CA TYR A 254 8.79 -20.03 2.47
C TYR A 254 9.83 -18.92 2.41
N HIS A 255 10.35 -18.46 3.57
CA HIS A 255 11.36 -17.39 3.65
C HIS A 255 10.96 -16.18 2.79
N PRO A 256 9.79 -15.55 3.05
CA PRO A 256 9.36 -14.40 2.26
C PRO A 256 10.20 -13.15 2.56
N ASP A 257 10.24 -12.23 1.59
CA ASP A 257 10.80 -10.89 1.78
C ASP A 257 9.75 -9.91 2.32
N LEU A 258 8.45 -10.21 2.12
CA LEU A 258 7.34 -9.38 2.57
C LEU A 258 6.31 -10.21 3.35
N TYR A 259 5.88 -9.70 4.49
CA TYR A 259 4.77 -10.22 5.29
C TYR A 259 3.72 -9.13 5.48
N TYR A 260 2.51 -9.39 5.03
CA TYR A 260 1.36 -8.51 5.20
C TYR A 260 0.41 -9.07 6.25
N THR A 261 -0.09 -8.20 7.14
CA THR A 261 -1.14 -8.55 8.10
C THR A 261 -2.34 -7.62 7.93
N ASP A 262 -3.51 -8.21 7.72
CA ASP A 262 -4.75 -7.47 7.59
C ASP A 262 -5.21 -6.92 8.95
N GLY A 263 -5.03 -5.65 9.13
CA GLY A 263 -5.23 -4.96 10.40
C GLY A 263 -3.93 -4.39 10.96
N GLY A 264 -3.90 -4.19 12.28
CA GLY A 264 -2.73 -3.68 13.00
C GLY A 264 -1.75 -4.76 13.40
N ILE A 265 -1.30 -4.71 14.66
CA ILE A 265 -0.46 -5.74 15.28
C ILE A 265 -1.38 -6.75 15.97
N PRO A 266 -1.63 -7.93 15.37
CA PRO A 266 -2.63 -8.86 15.87
C PRO A 266 -2.32 -9.31 17.30
N PHE A 267 -3.32 -9.30 18.18
CA PHE A 267 -3.21 -9.72 19.58
C PHE A 267 -2.08 -9.00 20.35
N LYS A 268 -1.64 -7.84 19.88
CA LYS A 268 -0.52 -7.08 20.45
C LYS A 268 0.74 -7.94 20.64
N HIS A 269 0.78 -8.80 21.66
CA HIS A 269 1.93 -9.62 22.00
C HIS A 269 2.29 -10.62 20.90
N ALA A 270 1.35 -11.40 20.38
CA ALA A 270 1.59 -12.37 19.31
C ALA A 270 2.09 -11.68 18.03
N GLY A 271 1.50 -10.53 17.67
CA GLY A 271 1.94 -9.75 16.53
C GLY A 271 3.38 -9.23 16.68
N LEU A 272 3.76 -8.72 17.86
CA LEU A 272 5.14 -8.31 18.12
C LEU A 272 6.10 -9.51 18.08
N ASN A 273 5.71 -10.68 18.57
CA ASN A 273 6.49 -11.91 18.48
C ASN A 273 6.71 -12.33 17.02
N ILE A 274 5.68 -12.22 16.18
CA ILE A 274 5.77 -12.55 14.76
C ILE A 274 6.72 -11.57 14.04
N LEU A 275 6.58 -10.26 14.29
CA LEU A 275 7.45 -9.25 13.67
C LEU A 275 8.92 -9.44 14.05
N SER A 276 9.20 -9.61 15.35
CA SER A 276 10.58 -9.84 15.81
C SER A 276 11.16 -11.14 15.24
N HIS A 277 10.37 -12.22 15.21
CA HIS A 277 10.76 -13.49 14.58
C HIS A 277 11.07 -13.30 13.10
N PHE A 278 10.17 -12.63 12.35
CA PHE A 278 10.35 -12.39 10.93
C PHE A 278 11.61 -11.59 10.63
N TYR A 279 11.88 -10.51 11.36
CA TYR A 279 13.06 -9.69 11.14
C TYR A 279 14.36 -10.43 11.48
N ASN A 280 14.37 -11.17 12.59
CA ASN A 280 15.54 -11.96 12.97
C ASN A 280 15.82 -13.09 11.99
N GLN A 281 14.80 -13.87 11.61
CA GLN A 281 14.96 -14.98 10.66
C GLN A 281 15.31 -14.48 9.25
N ASN A 282 14.72 -13.37 8.81
CA ASN A 282 15.03 -12.81 7.50
C ASN A 282 16.51 -12.43 7.36
N GLN A 283 17.14 -11.92 8.42
CA GLN A 283 18.59 -11.66 8.43
C GLN A 283 19.39 -12.97 8.31
N VAL A 284 18.93 -14.05 8.94
CA VAL A 284 19.56 -15.38 8.81
C VAL A 284 19.45 -15.89 7.37
N TRP A 285 18.28 -15.77 6.75
CA TRP A 285 18.04 -16.25 5.38
C TRP A 285 18.80 -15.45 4.30
N ASN A 286 18.94 -14.13 4.51
CA ASN A 286 19.45 -13.22 3.48
C ASN A 286 20.86 -12.65 3.80
N GLY A 287 21.42 -12.92 4.98
CA GLY A 287 22.69 -12.33 5.44
C GLY A 287 22.58 -10.87 5.89
N SER A 288 21.42 -10.23 5.68
CA SER A 288 21.09 -8.87 6.12
C SER A 288 19.57 -8.69 6.16
N LEU A 289 19.07 -7.65 6.81
CA LEU A 289 17.64 -7.36 6.90
C LEU A 289 17.09 -6.96 5.52
N GLN A 290 16.27 -7.83 4.94
CA GLN A 290 15.55 -7.60 3.70
C GLN A 290 14.02 -7.65 3.90
N ALA A 291 13.56 -7.85 5.15
CA ALA A 291 12.17 -8.00 5.50
C ALA A 291 11.38 -6.71 5.32
N VAL A 292 10.20 -6.82 4.76
CA VAL A 292 9.15 -5.79 4.74
C VAL A 292 7.92 -6.35 5.43
N ALA A 293 7.55 -5.81 6.58
CA ALA A 293 6.24 -6.06 7.16
C ALA A 293 5.31 -4.89 6.79
N ALA A 294 4.14 -5.18 6.22
CA ALA A 294 3.13 -4.19 5.88
C ALA A 294 1.94 -4.33 6.82
N ILE A 295 1.56 -3.26 7.49
CA ILE A 295 0.47 -3.23 8.48
C ILE A 295 -0.42 -2.01 8.25
N LYS A 296 -1.72 -2.13 8.52
CA LYS A 296 -2.72 -1.07 8.36
C LYS A 296 -2.88 -0.24 9.65
N MET A 297 -3.81 -0.65 10.48
CA MET A 297 -4.17 0.02 11.74
C MET A 297 -3.09 -0.18 12.81
N ASP A 298 -3.16 0.62 13.86
CA ASP A 298 -2.22 0.59 15.00
C ASP A 298 -0.74 0.73 14.58
N TYR A 299 -0.52 1.38 13.42
CA TYR A 299 0.82 1.62 12.93
C TYR A 299 1.62 2.47 13.92
N THR A 300 2.76 1.93 14.32
CA THR A 300 3.79 2.67 15.05
C THR A 300 4.94 2.95 14.09
N GLU A 301 5.32 4.22 13.97
CA GLU A 301 6.39 4.66 13.07
C GLU A 301 7.69 3.88 13.32
N ASN A 302 8.34 3.45 12.26
CA ASN A 302 9.60 2.69 12.24
C ASN A 302 9.56 1.24 12.75
N ILE A 303 8.39 0.63 12.90
CA ILE A 303 8.34 -0.82 13.19
C ILE A 303 7.94 -1.67 11.99
N ALA A 304 7.33 -1.05 10.98
CA ALA A 304 6.85 -1.71 9.76
C ALA A 304 6.64 -0.66 8.65
N VAL A 305 6.15 -1.08 7.50
CA VAL A 305 5.66 -0.22 6.42
C VAL A 305 4.15 0.00 6.63
N MET A 306 3.72 1.26 6.61
CA MET A 306 2.29 1.59 6.62
C MET A 306 1.63 1.16 5.33
N ASP A 307 0.46 0.53 5.43
CA ASP A 307 -0.38 0.20 4.29
C ASP A 307 -1.68 1.02 4.31
N TYR A 308 -1.99 1.63 3.17
CA TYR A 308 -3.22 2.38 2.93
C TYR A 308 -4.16 1.56 2.04
N GLU A 309 -5.03 0.75 2.66
CA GLU A 309 -6.02 -0.01 1.91
C GLU A 309 -6.96 0.90 1.12
N PHE A 310 -7.09 0.65 -0.19
CA PHE A 310 -7.83 1.48 -1.15
C PHE A 310 -7.47 2.97 -1.12
N GLY A 311 -6.43 3.35 -0.38
CA GLY A 311 -6.04 4.72 -0.14
C GLY A 311 -4.70 5.11 -0.75
N SER A 312 -4.38 6.38 -0.61
CA SER A 312 -3.07 6.98 -0.94
C SER A 312 -2.81 8.14 0.00
N SER A 313 -1.56 8.54 0.13
CA SER A 313 -1.23 9.80 0.78
C SER A 313 -1.67 10.98 -0.10
N SER A 314 -2.24 12.03 0.52
CA SER A 314 -2.55 13.29 -0.17
C SER A 314 -1.29 14.12 -0.48
N SER A 315 -0.16 13.83 0.19
CA SER A 315 1.11 14.53 0.06
C SER A 315 2.29 13.56 0.04
N MET A 316 3.51 14.07 -0.08
CA MET A 316 4.71 13.24 0.01
C MET A 316 4.86 12.66 1.43
N ALA A 317 4.99 11.35 1.52
CA ALA A 317 5.26 10.66 2.76
C ALA A 317 6.76 10.66 3.08
N LYS A 318 7.09 10.84 4.37
CA LYS A 318 8.47 10.78 4.87
C LYS A 318 9.08 9.39 4.68
N TYR A 319 8.32 8.36 4.98
CA TYR A 319 8.72 6.97 4.84
C TYR A 319 7.99 6.32 3.66
N PRO A 320 8.60 5.32 3.03
CA PRO A 320 7.89 4.52 2.05
C PRO A 320 6.64 3.90 2.66
N PHE A 321 5.55 3.91 1.92
CA PHE A 321 4.30 3.25 2.29
C PHE A 321 3.81 2.33 1.19
N MET A 322 3.00 1.36 1.54
CA MET A 322 2.28 0.53 0.59
C MET A 322 0.87 1.07 0.39
N SER A 323 0.34 0.92 -0.81
CA SER A 323 -1.08 1.07 -1.11
C SER A 323 -1.51 -0.22 -1.77
N ASP A 324 -2.44 -0.92 -1.15
CA ASP A 324 -3.04 -2.10 -1.75
C ASP A 324 -4.33 -1.71 -2.47
N LYS A 325 -4.46 -2.16 -3.70
CA LYS A 325 -5.59 -1.90 -4.60
C LYS A 325 -5.93 -3.15 -5.38
N THR A 326 -7.15 -3.24 -5.87
CA THR A 326 -7.56 -4.33 -6.73
C THR A 326 -7.93 -3.84 -8.13
N SER A 327 -7.62 -4.63 -9.15
CA SER A 327 -7.94 -4.32 -10.55
C SER A 327 -9.43 -4.40 -10.89
N ASN A 328 -10.23 -4.98 -10.01
CA ASN A 328 -11.69 -5.01 -10.05
C ASN A 328 -12.29 -4.15 -8.92
N ALA A 329 -13.62 -4.20 -8.71
CA ALA A 329 -14.27 -3.50 -7.60
C ALA A 329 -14.20 -4.28 -6.27
N HIS A 330 -13.84 -5.57 -6.33
CA HIS A 330 -13.84 -6.51 -5.22
C HIS A 330 -12.48 -7.20 -5.06
N TRP A 331 -12.17 -7.69 -3.86
CA TRP A 331 -10.93 -8.42 -3.64
C TRP A 331 -10.88 -9.77 -4.35
N TRP A 332 -12.04 -10.43 -4.46
CA TRP A 332 -12.20 -11.74 -5.06
C TRP A 332 -12.76 -11.65 -6.47
N TRP A 333 -12.55 -12.71 -7.24
CA TRP A 333 -13.21 -12.86 -8.53
C TRP A 333 -14.73 -13.04 -8.36
N LEU A 334 -15.49 -12.33 -9.19
CA LEU A 334 -16.95 -12.45 -9.33
C LEU A 334 -17.30 -12.81 -10.76
N LYS A 335 -18.22 -13.75 -10.89
CA LYS A 335 -18.69 -14.15 -12.22
C LYS A 335 -19.36 -12.99 -12.96
N GLY A 336 -18.81 -12.63 -14.12
CA GLY A 336 -19.36 -11.56 -14.96
C GLY A 336 -18.90 -10.15 -14.58
N GLU A 337 -17.95 -9.97 -13.67
CA GLU A 337 -17.40 -8.67 -13.30
C GLU A 337 -16.31 -8.16 -14.28
N ALA A 338 -15.67 -9.04 -15.05
CA ALA A 338 -14.52 -8.69 -15.89
C ALA A 338 -14.69 -7.44 -16.78
N PRO A 339 -15.86 -7.15 -17.38
CA PRO A 339 -16.08 -5.92 -18.15
C PRO A 339 -15.97 -4.61 -17.33
N HIS A 340 -15.98 -4.71 -16.00
CA HIS A 340 -15.87 -3.57 -15.08
C HIS A 340 -14.47 -3.42 -14.47
N TYR A 341 -13.51 -4.21 -14.91
CA TYR A 341 -12.14 -4.12 -14.43
C TYR A 341 -11.48 -2.81 -14.86
N ARG A 342 -10.53 -2.34 -14.04
CA ARG A 342 -9.73 -1.15 -14.33
C ARG A 342 -8.93 -1.35 -15.60
N ASN A 343 -8.82 -0.29 -16.40
CA ASN A 343 -7.96 -0.28 -17.57
C ASN A 343 -6.52 0.10 -17.21
N ALA A 344 -5.60 -0.13 -18.12
CA ALA A 344 -4.17 0.09 -17.87
C ALA A 344 -3.83 1.57 -17.63
N ASN A 345 -4.57 2.52 -18.23
CA ASN A 345 -4.34 3.96 -18.03
C ASN A 345 -4.61 4.37 -16.58
N GLU A 346 -5.75 3.95 -16.03
CA GLU A 346 -6.11 4.23 -14.63
C GLU A 346 -5.05 3.73 -13.66
N VAL A 347 -4.52 2.51 -13.90
CA VAL A 347 -3.50 1.89 -13.02
C VAL A 347 -2.13 2.55 -13.18
N VAL A 348 -1.73 2.89 -14.42
CA VAL A 348 -0.43 3.53 -14.70
C VAL A 348 -0.38 4.93 -14.09
N ASP A 349 -1.43 5.73 -14.30
CA ASP A 349 -1.47 7.11 -13.80
C ASP A 349 -1.50 7.13 -12.27
N TYR A 350 -2.29 6.25 -11.65
CA TYR A 350 -2.30 6.08 -10.20
C TYR A 350 -0.92 5.65 -9.65
N LEU A 351 -0.26 4.68 -10.28
CA LEU A 351 1.07 4.25 -9.87
C LEU A 351 2.09 5.39 -9.93
N ILE A 352 2.08 6.19 -11.00
CA ILE A 352 2.99 7.33 -11.16
C ILE A 352 2.73 8.38 -10.08
N ASP A 353 1.47 8.68 -9.79
CA ASP A 353 1.08 9.58 -8.71
C ASP A 353 1.57 9.06 -7.34
N LEU A 354 1.30 7.80 -7.05
CA LEU A 354 1.69 7.13 -5.81
C LEU A 354 3.22 7.15 -5.61
N VAL A 355 3.98 6.82 -6.66
CA VAL A 355 5.45 6.82 -6.63
C VAL A 355 6.03 8.21 -6.37
N SER A 356 5.41 9.25 -6.92
CA SER A 356 5.83 10.64 -6.68
C SER A 356 5.64 11.08 -5.22
N LYS A 357 4.78 10.39 -4.47
CA LYS A 357 4.48 10.60 -3.04
C LYS A 357 5.19 9.63 -2.09
N ASN A 358 6.15 8.84 -2.59
CA ASN A 358 6.90 7.81 -1.86
C ASN A 358 6.14 6.49 -1.63
N GLY A 359 5.10 6.23 -2.41
CA GLY A 359 4.31 5.01 -2.31
C GLY A 359 4.80 3.86 -3.19
N VAL A 360 4.38 2.66 -2.83
CA VAL A 360 4.57 1.40 -3.55
C VAL A 360 3.20 0.75 -3.74
N LEU A 361 2.82 0.46 -4.96
CA LEU A 361 1.54 -0.18 -5.27
C LEU A 361 1.66 -1.70 -5.11
N CYS A 362 0.73 -2.31 -4.38
CA CYS A 362 0.47 -3.75 -4.37
C CYS A 362 -0.88 -4.01 -5.05
N LEU A 363 -0.84 -4.33 -6.35
CA LEU A 363 -2.04 -4.46 -7.18
C LEU A 363 -2.56 -5.90 -7.13
N ASN A 364 -3.76 -6.10 -6.60
CA ASN A 364 -4.42 -7.39 -6.65
C ASN A 364 -4.97 -7.67 -8.06
N ILE A 365 -4.65 -8.86 -8.56
CA ILE A 365 -5.20 -9.43 -9.79
C ILE A 365 -6.04 -10.64 -9.40
N PRO A 366 -7.37 -10.55 -9.43
CA PRO A 366 -8.22 -11.66 -9.02
C PRO A 366 -8.07 -12.84 -9.99
N LEU A 367 -7.97 -14.05 -9.42
CA LEU A 367 -7.92 -15.28 -10.18
C LEU A 367 -9.31 -15.93 -10.21
N THR A 368 -9.64 -16.52 -11.35
CA THR A 368 -10.83 -17.38 -11.52
C THR A 368 -10.73 -18.63 -10.63
N PRO A 369 -11.84 -19.32 -10.33
CA PRO A 369 -11.85 -20.48 -9.45
C PRO A 369 -10.84 -21.58 -9.82
N ASP A 370 -10.55 -21.75 -11.11
CA ASP A 370 -9.62 -22.76 -11.62
C ASP A 370 -8.14 -22.35 -11.58
N GLY A 371 -7.83 -21.11 -11.18
CA GLY A 371 -6.46 -20.57 -11.10
C GLY A 371 -5.97 -19.90 -12.37
N SER A 372 -6.87 -19.44 -13.23
CA SER A 372 -6.57 -18.56 -14.38
C SER A 372 -6.81 -17.09 -14.02
N ILE A 373 -6.57 -16.18 -14.96
CA ILE A 373 -7.02 -14.78 -14.88
C ILE A 373 -7.93 -14.48 -16.06
N GLU A 374 -8.78 -13.44 -15.92
CA GLU A 374 -9.63 -12.98 -17.00
C GLU A 374 -8.81 -12.35 -18.14
N PRO A 375 -9.28 -12.43 -19.40
CA PRO A 375 -8.61 -11.83 -20.54
C PRO A 375 -8.38 -10.32 -20.38
N GLU A 376 -9.30 -9.62 -19.71
CA GLU A 376 -9.23 -8.19 -19.41
C GLU A 376 -8.02 -7.87 -18.51
N SER A 377 -7.79 -8.67 -17.47
CA SER A 377 -6.62 -8.54 -16.61
C SER A 377 -5.32 -8.81 -17.39
N GLU A 378 -5.32 -9.81 -18.26
CA GLU A 378 -4.16 -10.12 -19.10
C GLU A 378 -3.84 -8.98 -20.08
N ALA A 379 -4.87 -8.38 -20.69
CA ALA A 379 -4.74 -7.24 -21.59
C ALA A 379 -4.18 -6.01 -20.86
N MET A 380 -4.77 -5.66 -19.71
CA MET A 380 -4.33 -4.55 -18.85
C MET A 380 -2.84 -4.69 -18.49
N LEU A 381 -2.41 -5.87 -18.01
CA LEU A 381 -1.04 -6.13 -17.62
C LEU A 381 -0.06 -5.99 -18.79
N LYS A 382 -0.42 -6.46 -19.99
CA LYS A 382 0.39 -6.31 -21.20
C LYS A 382 0.53 -4.84 -21.62
N GLU A 383 -0.51 -4.06 -21.50
CA GLU A 383 -0.48 -2.62 -21.82
C GLU A 383 0.35 -1.83 -20.81
N MET A 384 0.24 -2.13 -19.50
CA MET A 384 1.13 -1.58 -18.48
C MET A 384 2.60 -1.86 -18.83
N GLY A 385 2.92 -3.09 -19.21
CA GLY A 385 4.27 -3.47 -19.63
C GLY A 385 4.80 -2.63 -20.77
N LYS A 386 4.01 -2.46 -21.85
CA LYS A 386 4.38 -1.60 -22.99
C LYS A 386 4.64 -0.15 -22.57
N CYS A 387 3.87 0.39 -21.65
CA CYS A 387 4.08 1.72 -21.11
C CYS A 387 5.42 1.79 -20.35
N PHE A 388 5.68 0.85 -19.44
CA PHE A 388 6.91 0.84 -18.64
C PHE A 388 8.17 0.47 -19.42
N ASP A 389 8.07 -0.21 -20.57
CA ASP A 389 9.19 -0.38 -21.49
C ASP A 389 9.74 0.98 -21.98
N VAL A 390 8.89 2.02 -22.01
CA VAL A 390 9.28 3.38 -22.43
C VAL A 390 9.64 4.26 -21.24
N ILE A 391 8.77 4.34 -20.22
CA ILE A 391 8.92 5.32 -19.13
C ILE A 391 9.45 4.72 -17.82
N GLY A 392 9.72 3.43 -17.77
CA GLY A 392 10.09 2.73 -16.52
C GLY A 392 11.32 3.32 -15.82
N GLU A 393 12.23 3.99 -16.53
CA GLU A 393 13.35 4.73 -15.94
C GLU A 393 12.88 5.86 -15.03
N ALA A 394 11.75 6.50 -15.33
CA ALA A 394 11.16 7.57 -14.53
C ALA A 394 10.31 7.06 -13.35
N VAL A 395 10.06 5.74 -13.27
CA VAL A 395 9.23 5.12 -12.24
C VAL A 395 10.05 4.27 -11.27
N PHE A 396 10.72 3.22 -11.79
CA PHE A 396 11.42 2.25 -10.97
C PHE A 396 12.79 2.75 -10.48
N LYS A 397 13.18 2.37 -9.26
CA LYS A 397 14.43 2.78 -8.61
C LYS A 397 14.59 4.30 -8.46
N THR A 398 13.48 5.03 -8.52
CA THR A 398 13.46 6.48 -8.32
C THR A 398 13.24 6.84 -6.85
N ARG A 399 13.43 8.12 -6.54
CA ARG A 399 13.13 8.73 -5.24
C ARG A 399 12.24 9.95 -5.43
N VAL A 400 11.56 10.35 -4.39
CA VAL A 400 10.76 11.58 -4.40
C VAL A 400 11.65 12.81 -4.58
N TRP A 401 11.09 13.86 -5.18
CA TRP A 401 11.70 15.17 -5.24
C TRP A 401 11.07 16.08 -4.16
N THR A 402 11.39 17.38 -4.13
CA THR A 402 10.83 18.38 -3.20
C THR A 402 9.36 18.69 -3.46
N THR A 403 8.86 18.37 -4.65
CA THR A 403 7.47 18.52 -5.08
C THR A 403 7.02 17.24 -5.74
N TYR A 404 5.90 16.64 -5.32
CA TYR A 404 5.40 15.38 -5.91
C TYR A 404 4.78 15.61 -7.29
N GLY A 405 4.16 16.78 -7.51
CA GLY A 405 3.48 17.04 -8.77
C GLY A 405 2.83 18.41 -8.85
N GLU A 406 2.27 18.68 -10.00
CA GLU A 406 1.43 19.83 -10.30
C GLU A 406 0.34 19.46 -11.29
N GLY A 407 -0.70 20.29 -11.40
CA GLY A 407 -1.86 20.06 -12.27
C GLY A 407 -3.17 19.96 -11.50
N PRO A 408 -4.30 19.85 -12.23
CA PRO A 408 -5.63 19.91 -11.61
C PRO A 408 -6.08 18.63 -10.91
N THR A 409 -5.48 17.46 -11.23
CA THR A 409 -5.99 16.17 -10.75
C THR A 409 -5.32 15.76 -9.45
N GLN A 410 -6.13 15.59 -8.40
CA GLN A 410 -5.74 14.93 -7.14
C GLN A 410 -6.12 13.45 -7.24
N MET A 411 -5.13 12.57 -7.16
CA MET A 411 -5.37 11.12 -7.24
C MET A 411 -5.33 10.50 -5.84
N THR A 412 -6.50 10.18 -5.32
CA THR A 412 -6.67 9.39 -4.09
C THR A 412 -7.12 7.97 -4.39
N ASP A 413 -7.62 7.73 -5.62
CA ASP A 413 -8.01 6.44 -6.16
C ASP A 413 -7.59 6.33 -7.63
N PHE A 414 -7.83 5.18 -8.25
CA PHE A 414 -7.64 4.99 -9.68
C PHE A 414 -8.38 6.06 -10.49
N GLY A 415 -7.69 6.64 -11.43
CA GLY A 415 -8.22 7.69 -12.29
C GLY A 415 -7.28 8.00 -13.44
N VAL A 416 -7.74 8.80 -14.36
CA VAL A 416 -6.97 9.22 -15.54
C VAL A 416 -6.60 10.68 -15.39
N GLY A 417 -5.31 10.95 -15.51
CA GLY A 417 -4.77 12.30 -15.51
C GLY A 417 -4.92 13.01 -16.84
N THR A 418 -4.56 14.28 -16.86
CA THR A 418 -4.62 15.14 -18.03
C THR A 418 -3.22 15.54 -18.51
N ALA A 419 -3.15 16.14 -19.70
CA ALA A 419 -1.91 16.71 -20.23
C ALA A 419 -1.36 17.91 -19.40
N LYS A 420 -2.07 18.34 -18.35
CA LYS A 420 -1.64 19.37 -17.39
C LYS A 420 -1.14 18.78 -16.08
N ASP A 421 -1.35 17.49 -15.86
CA ASP A 421 -0.92 16.80 -14.65
C ASP A 421 0.50 16.29 -14.84
N ILE A 422 1.42 16.77 -14.00
CA ILE A 422 2.82 16.38 -14.02
C ILE A 422 3.15 15.76 -12.65
N ARG A 423 3.89 14.66 -12.65
CA ARG A 423 4.42 14.02 -11.44
C ARG A 423 5.93 13.95 -11.50
N PHE A 424 6.59 14.23 -10.37
CA PHE A 424 8.03 14.34 -10.31
C PHE A 424 8.66 13.18 -9.54
N THR A 425 9.74 12.66 -10.10
CA THR A 425 10.64 11.74 -9.44
C THR A 425 12.09 12.10 -9.79
N ARG A 426 13.06 11.60 -9.03
CA ARG A 426 14.48 11.77 -9.33
C ARG A 426 15.23 10.45 -9.30
N ASN A 427 16.40 10.38 -9.96
CA ASN A 427 17.29 9.25 -9.79
C ASN A 427 17.97 9.29 -8.40
N LYS A 428 18.51 8.15 -7.94
CA LYS A 428 19.21 8.05 -6.64
C LYS A 428 20.42 8.97 -6.53
N ALA A 429 21.10 9.24 -7.64
CA ALA A 429 22.29 10.09 -7.67
C ALA A 429 21.98 11.59 -7.65
N ASN A 430 20.72 12.00 -7.63
CA ASN A 430 20.28 13.40 -7.69
C ASN A 430 20.72 14.17 -8.94
N THR A 431 21.10 13.48 -10.01
CA THR A 431 21.60 14.11 -11.25
C THR A 431 20.56 14.19 -12.36
N VAL A 432 19.39 13.60 -12.16
CA VAL A 432 18.27 13.59 -13.10
C VAL A 432 16.97 13.83 -12.35
N LEU A 433 16.18 14.79 -12.82
CA LEU A 433 14.78 14.98 -12.48
C LEU A 433 13.91 14.43 -13.62
N TYR A 434 12.91 13.65 -13.30
CA TYR A 434 11.88 13.22 -14.24
C TYR A 434 10.62 14.03 -14.01
N ALA A 435 10.04 14.56 -15.11
CA ALA A 435 8.72 15.19 -15.14
C ALA A 435 7.81 14.35 -16.03
N THR A 436 6.95 13.55 -15.41
CA THR A 436 6.05 12.63 -16.10
C THR A 436 4.68 13.26 -16.26
N VAL A 437 4.24 13.48 -17.50
CA VAL A 437 2.94 14.05 -17.86
C VAL A 437 1.95 12.92 -18.04
N LEU A 438 0.77 13.02 -17.42
CA LEU A 438 -0.25 11.96 -17.37
C LEU A 438 -1.21 11.98 -18.58
N ASN A 439 -0.80 12.56 -19.67
CA ASN A 439 -1.39 12.46 -21.01
C ASN A 439 -0.52 13.26 -21.98
N TRP A 440 -0.66 13.03 -23.30
CA TRP A 440 0.15 13.74 -24.30
C TRP A 440 -0.29 15.20 -24.45
N PRO A 441 0.63 16.19 -24.25
CA PRO A 441 0.29 17.61 -24.39
C PRO A 441 0.01 18.09 -25.82
N GLY A 442 0.36 17.26 -26.80
CA GLY A 442 0.25 17.57 -28.23
C GLY A 442 1.60 17.73 -28.93
N ASP A 443 1.61 17.43 -30.21
CA ASP A 443 2.79 17.48 -31.06
C ASP A 443 3.32 18.92 -31.15
N GLY A 444 4.60 19.08 -30.80
CA GLY A 444 5.24 20.39 -30.79
C GLY A 444 4.59 21.43 -29.85
N ALA A 445 3.73 21.03 -28.93
CA ALA A 445 3.19 21.93 -27.91
C ALA A 445 4.26 22.47 -26.96
N THR A 446 3.97 23.51 -26.22
CA THR A 446 4.81 24.00 -25.13
C THR A 446 4.22 23.55 -23.81
N LEU A 447 4.96 22.70 -23.10
CA LEU A 447 4.64 22.29 -21.73
C LEU A 447 5.25 23.31 -20.76
N ASN A 448 4.44 23.91 -19.89
CA ASN A 448 4.91 24.78 -18.82
C ASN A 448 4.98 24.01 -17.49
N ILE A 449 6.18 23.90 -16.92
CA ILE A 449 6.45 23.24 -15.64
C ILE A 449 6.61 24.34 -14.58
N GLN A 450 5.53 24.66 -13.86
CA GLN A 450 5.48 25.78 -12.91
C GLN A 450 6.39 25.57 -11.70
N SER A 451 6.56 24.34 -11.27
CA SER A 451 7.46 23.96 -10.15
C SER A 451 8.93 24.25 -10.45
N LEU A 452 9.29 24.44 -11.73
CA LEU A 452 10.64 24.78 -12.19
C LEU A 452 10.74 26.22 -12.71
N ASN A 453 9.99 27.17 -12.14
CA ASN A 453 10.10 28.60 -12.47
C ASN A 453 11.44 29.19 -11.99
N SER A 454 11.83 30.35 -12.56
CA SER A 454 13.12 31.01 -12.28
C SER A 454 13.33 31.42 -10.81
N GLY A 455 12.26 31.52 -10.03
CA GLY A 455 12.33 31.80 -8.58
C GLY A 455 12.62 30.60 -7.71
N LYS A 456 12.41 29.39 -8.23
CA LYS A 456 12.55 28.12 -7.48
C LYS A 456 13.69 27.23 -7.97
N PHE A 457 14.04 27.35 -9.26
CA PHE A 457 15.03 26.49 -9.90
C PHE A 457 15.86 27.30 -10.92
N ASP A 458 17.16 27.06 -10.97
CA ASP A 458 18.06 27.70 -11.97
C ASP A 458 18.19 26.78 -13.20
N ALA A 459 17.59 27.15 -14.32
CA ALA A 459 17.70 26.43 -15.58
C ALA A 459 19.14 26.36 -16.13
N GLY A 460 20.04 27.22 -15.67
CA GLY A 460 21.48 27.16 -15.97
C GLY A 460 22.12 25.83 -15.53
N GLN A 461 21.51 25.13 -14.54
CA GLN A 461 21.92 23.81 -14.09
C GLN A 461 21.48 22.66 -15.02
N ILE A 462 20.56 22.89 -15.94
CA ILE A 462 20.11 21.88 -16.89
C ILE A 462 21.21 21.63 -17.94
N ALA A 463 21.65 20.38 -18.06
CA ALA A 463 22.54 19.94 -19.10
C ALA A 463 21.77 19.60 -20.40
N SER A 464 20.65 18.90 -20.27
CA SER A 464 19.77 18.56 -21.39
C SER A 464 18.37 18.14 -20.89
N ILE A 465 17.37 18.30 -21.77
CA ILE A 465 16.04 17.71 -21.60
C ILE A 465 15.79 16.77 -22.77
N THR A 466 15.41 15.54 -22.48
CA THR A 466 15.03 14.53 -23.49
C THR A 466 13.69 13.92 -23.15
N MET A 467 12.96 13.43 -24.15
CA MET A 467 11.73 12.64 -23.95
C MET A 467 12.11 11.16 -23.96
N LEU A 468 11.73 10.41 -22.90
CA LEU A 468 11.93 8.97 -22.88
C LEU A 468 11.21 8.31 -24.06
N GLY A 469 11.88 7.35 -24.70
CA GLY A 469 11.39 6.66 -25.90
C GLY A 469 11.63 7.39 -27.23
N LEU A 470 12.22 8.60 -27.20
CA LEU A 470 12.63 9.33 -28.41
C LEU A 470 14.10 9.71 -28.36
N SER A 471 14.69 9.92 -29.53
CA SER A 471 16.03 10.47 -29.68
C SER A 471 15.98 12.01 -29.79
N GLY A 472 17.07 12.68 -29.41
CA GLY A 472 17.22 14.14 -29.47
C GLY A 472 16.81 14.84 -28.20
N THR A 473 17.09 16.16 -28.17
CA THR A 473 16.82 17.04 -27.03
C THR A 473 15.62 17.94 -27.30
N CYS A 474 14.88 18.26 -26.23
CA CYS A 474 13.80 19.23 -26.26
C CYS A 474 14.38 20.62 -25.96
N ALA A 475 14.04 21.60 -26.80
CA ALA A 475 14.37 23.01 -26.53
C ALA A 475 13.53 23.52 -25.33
N PHE A 476 14.11 24.40 -24.54
CA PHE A 476 13.43 24.97 -23.39
C PHE A 476 13.82 26.43 -23.14
N THR A 477 12.94 27.17 -22.48
CA THR A 477 13.18 28.49 -21.91
C THR A 477 12.63 28.53 -20.49
N GLN A 478 13.05 29.50 -19.68
CA GLN A 478 12.56 29.65 -18.31
C GLN A 478 12.23 31.12 -18.04
N ASP A 479 11.14 31.33 -17.30
CA ASP A 479 10.76 32.64 -16.76
C ASP A 479 10.12 32.51 -15.36
N ALA A 480 9.48 33.57 -14.89
CA ALA A 480 8.81 33.57 -13.59
C ALA A 480 7.59 32.63 -13.50
N ASP A 481 7.02 32.23 -14.65
CA ASP A 481 5.84 31.37 -14.70
C ASP A 481 6.20 29.87 -14.72
N GLY A 482 7.42 29.52 -15.21
CA GLY A 482 7.85 28.12 -15.27
C GLY A 482 9.00 27.84 -16.23
N LEU A 483 9.37 26.56 -16.29
CA LEU A 483 10.23 25.99 -17.32
C LEU A 483 9.34 25.56 -18.51
N LYS A 484 9.50 26.24 -19.65
CA LYS A 484 8.72 26.02 -20.87
C LYS A 484 9.49 25.09 -21.81
N VAL A 485 9.02 23.86 -21.92
CA VAL A 485 9.66 22.82 -22.73
C VAL A 485 8.88 22.63 -24.03
N ARG A 486 9.58 22.69 -25.17
CA ARG A 486 9.01 22.38 -26.48
C ARG A 486 8.89 20.88 -26.63
N MET A 487 7.66 20.35 -26.70
CA MET A 487 7.41 18.93 -26.89
C MET A 487 7.89 18.46 -28.28
N PRO A 488 8.26 17.20 -28.42
CA PRO A 488 8.59 16.61 -29.73
C PRO A 488 7.47 16.76 -30.75
N ALA A 489 7.84 16.63 -32.04
CA ALA A 489 6.87 16.71 -33.15
C ALA A 489 5.93 15.49 -33.26
N SER A 490 6.17 14.45 -32.45
CA SER A 490 5.29 13.29 -32.31
C SER A 490 5.48 12.65 -30.94
N ALA A 491 4.41 12.02 -30.43
CA ALA A 491 4.46 11.26 -29.19
C ALA A 491 5.42 10.05 -29.30
N PRO A 492 6.11 9.68 -28.21
CA PRO A 492 6.79 8.38 -28.13
C PRO A 492 5.76 7.24 -28.13
N LYS A 493 6.24 5.99 -28.26
CA LYS A 493 5.37 4.80 -28.22
C LYS A 493 4.82 4.46 -26.83
N SER A 494 4.92 5.36 -25.86
CA SER A 494 4.21 5.24 -24.59
C SER A 494 2.71 5.38 -24.83
N LEU A 495 1.89 4.66 -24.05
CA LEU A 495 0.44 4.64 -24.29
C LEU A 495 -0.30 5.70 -23.47
N TYR A 496 0.14 5.98 -22.24
CA TYR A 496 -0.66 6.74 -21.26
C TYR A 496 0.11 7.91 -20.65
N ALA A 497 1.36 7.70 -20.26
CA ALA A 497 2.19 8.71 -19.61
C ALA A 497 3.48 8.96 -20.38
N PHE A 498 4.03 10.19 -20.27
CA PHE A 498 5.13 10.67 -21.10
C PHE A 498 6.15 11.39 -20.21
N ALA A 499 7.36 10.85 -20.10
CA ALA A 499 8.37 11.33 -19.17
C ALA A 499 9.47 12.14 -19.83
N LEU A 500 9.61 13.40 -19.42
CA LEU A 500 10.78 14.20 -19.68
C LEU A 500 11.90 13.84 -18.70
N LYS A 501 13.08 13.56 -19.24
CA LYS A 501 14.32 13.35 -18.49
C LYS A 501 15.12 14.65 -18.50
N ILE A 502 15.19 15.32 -17.36
CA ILE A 502 15.91 16.58 -17.15
C ILE A 502 17.25 16.23 -16.50
N ALA A 503 18.32 16.14 -17.31
CA ALA A 503 19.67 15.87 -16.84
C ALA A 503 20.32 17.16 -16.35
N LEU A 504 21.02 17.11 -15.22
CA LEU A 504 21.64 18.25 -14.57
C LEU A 504 23.16 18.24 -14.75
N LYS A 505 23.79 19.42 -14.71
CA LYS A 505 25.24 19.61 -14.66
C LYS A 505 25.84 19.28 -13.28
N GLY A 506 24.99 19.32 -12.25
CA GLY A 506 25.30 19.02 -10.86
C GLY A 506 24.25 18.11 -10.26
N THR A 507 23.99 18.26 -8.98
CA THR A 507 22.97 17.50 -8.24
C THR A 507 21.81 18.41 -7.82
N LEU A 508 20.61 17.84 -7.78
CA LEU A 508 19.48 18.43 -7.07
C LEU A 508 19.86 18.61 -5.60
N PRO A 509 19.37 19.68 -4.95
CA PRO A 509 19.40 19.71 -3.49
C PRO A 509 18.76 18.41 -2.97
N ASP A 510 19.29 17.89 -1.88
CA ASP A 510 18.66 16.75 -1.22
C ASP A 510 17.18 17.07 -1.01
N ALA A 511 16.32 16.13 -1.32
CA ALA A 511 14.91 16.26 -0.99
C ALA A 511 14.87 16.68 0.49
N VAL A 512 14.28 17.85 0.76
CA VAL A 512 14.00 18.20 2.15
C VAL A 512 13.16 17.04 2.66
N VAL A 513 13.76 16.21 3.52
CA VAL A 513 13.01 15.18 4.23
C VAL A 513 11.95 15.97 4.95
N LEU A 514 10.71 15.90 4.43
CA LEU A 514 9.61 16.56 5.10
C LEU A 514 9.62 16.03 6.52
N PRO A 515 9.66 16.92 7.53
CA PRO A 515 9.62 16.47 8.92
C PRO A 515 8.38 15.61 9.11
N PRO A 516 8.38 14.65 10.04
CA PRO A 516 7.23 13.79 10.26
C PRO A 516 5.98 14.64 10.45
N ILE A 517 4.91 14.25 9.76
CA ILE A 517 3.59 14.81 10.01
C ILE A 517 3.02 13.99 11.17
N ALA A 518 2.84 14.62 12.33
CA ALA A 518 2.10 14.02 13.42
C ALA A 518 0.63 14.38 13.24
N LEU A 519 -0.22 13.38 13.01
CA LEU A 519 -1.67 13.56 13.06
C LEU A 519 -2.08 13.67 14.53
N ILE A 520 -2.80 14.75 14.86
CA ILE A 520 -3.35 15.04 16.18
C ILE A 520 -4.87 15.07 16.01
N ASP A 521 -5.54 14.24 16.75
CA ASP A 521 -6.99 14.10 16.76
C ASP A 521 -7.66 15.29 17.46
N ASP A 522 -8.89 15.60 17.12
CA ASP A 522 -9.67 16.70 17.72
C ASP A 522 -9.91 16.50 19.22
N SER A 523 -9.91 15.26 19.69
CA SER A 523 -10.04 14.86 21.09
C SER A 523 -8.73 14.96 21.90
N ASP A 524 -7.58 15.25 21.26
CA ASP A 524 -6.29 15.37 21.93
C ASP A 524 -6.31 16.49 22.99
N PRO A 525 -5.78 16.27 24.20
CA PRO A 525 -5.72 17.28 25.27
C PRO A 525 -4.99 18.58 24.89
N ALA A 526 -4.18 18.60 23.84
CA ALA A 526 -3.54 19.82 23.32
C ALA A 526 -4.52 20.75 22.60
N VAL A 527 -5.66 20.22 22.14
CA VAL A 527 -6.73 21.00 21.52
C VAL A 527 -7.66 21.55 22.59
N LYS A 528 -7.91 22.84 22.56
CA LYS A 528 -8.77 23.55 23.52
C LYS A 528 -9.94 24.18 22.78
N TYR A 529 -11.13 24.03 23.32
CA TYR A 529 -12.36 24.61 22.81
C TYR A 529 -12.83 25.74 23.71
N SER A 530 -13.23 26.85 23.12
CA SER A 530 -13.69 28.05 23.85
C SER A 530 -14.98 28.58 23.23
N GLY A 531 -15.96 28.82 24.10
CA GLY A 531 -17.36 29.16 23.77
C GLY A 531 -18.32 28.09 24.31
N SER A 532 -19.60 28.37 24.27
CA SER A 532 -20.62 27.51 24.89
C SER A 532 -21.31 26.53 23.93
N GLY A 533 -20.98 26.62 22.65
CA GLY A 533 -21.65 25.83 21.59
C GLY A 533 -20.97 24.51 21.24
N TRP A 534 -19.77 24.22 21.76
CA TRP A 534 -19.00 23.03 21.42
C TRP A 534 -19.60 21.75 22.03
N TYR A 535 -19.65 20.70 21.20
CA TYR A 535 -19.99 19.34 21.63
C TYR A 535 -19.22 18.31 20.80
N ALA A 536 -18.96 17.14 21.39
CA ALA A 536 -18.37 16.00 20.70
C ALA A 536 -19.47 15.18 20.01
N SER A 537 -19.26 14.81 18.75
CA SER A 537 -20.13 13.95 17.95
C SER A 537 -19.41 12.64 17.66
N GLN A 538 -19.95 11.54 18.18
CA GLN A 538 -19.39 10.19 18.08
C GLN A 538 -20.01 9.41 16.91
N GLY A 539 -19.37 8.30 16.50
CA GLY A 539 -19.89 7.41 15.46
C GLY A 539 -19.78 8.02 14.06
N ARG A 540 -18.66 8.69 13.78
CA ARG A 540 -18.35 9.36 12.52
C ARG A 540 -17.25 8.59 11.78
N PRO A 541 -17.57 7.49 11.07
CA PRO A 541 -16.56 6.63 10.42
C PRO A 541 -15.74 7.37 9.34
N ASP A 542 -16.26 8.49 8.84
CA ASP A 542 -15.59 9.33 7.86
C ASP A 542 -14.56 10.28 8.48
N ALA A 543 -14.54 10.43 9.81
CA ALA A 543 -13.61 11.27 10.57
C ALA A 543 -12.44 10.46 11.13
N TYR A 544 -11.36 11.14 11.54
CA TYR A 544 -10.31 10.54 12.35
C TYR A 544 -10.86 10.23 13.75
N GLY A 545 -10.31 9.23 14.43
CA GLY A 545 -10.80 8.85 15.78
C GLY A 545 -12.26 8.35 15.84
N ASN A 546 -13.01 8.36 14.73
CA ASN A 546 -14.45 8.07 14.66
C ASN A 546 -15.31 9.09 15.42
N ASP A 547 -14.81 10.31 15.62
CA ASP A 547 -15.51 11.43 16.27
C ASP A 547 -15.06 12.78 15.72
N ILE A 548 -15.74 13.84 16.12
CA ILE A 548 -15.41 15.23 15.83
C ILE A 548 -15.93 16.14 16.94
N HIS A 549 -15.32 17.31 17.11
CA HIS A 549 -15.94 18.40 17.85
C HIS A 549 -16.61 19.39 16.89
N GLU A 550 -17.85 19.77 17.22
CA GLU A 550 -18.65 20.71 16.41
C GLU A 550 -19.23 21.85 17.26
N THR A 551 -19.42 22.99 16.61
CA THR A 551 -20.20 24.12 17.16
C THR A 551 -21.09 24.75 16.10
N GLN A 552 -22.24 25.29 16.54
CA GLN A 552 -23.15 26.10 15.71
C GLN A 552 -23.03 27.60 16.01
N THR A 553 -22.31 27.99 17.06
CA THR A 553 -22.25 29.36 17.57
C THR A 553 -21.12 30.15 16.89
N ASP A 554 -21.47 31.25 16.23
CA ASP A 554 -20.47 32.17 15.67
C ASP A 554 -19.70 32.87 16.82
N GLY A 555 -18.38 32.96 16.62
CA GLY A 555 -17.45 33.45 17.63
C GLY A 555 -16.83 32.36 18.51
N ASP A 556 -17.40 31.17 18.56
CA ASP A 556 -16.74 30.02 19.18
C ASP A 556 -15.41 29.72 18.48
N SER A 557 -14.44 29.25 19.25
CA SER A 557 -13.09 29.03 18.73
C SER A 557 -12.47 27.76 19.31
N PHE A 558 -11.57 27.18 18.53
CA PHE A 558 -10.60 26.21 19.04
C PHE A 558 -9.20 26.82 19.06
N SER A 559 -8.33 26.30 19.90
CA SER A 559 -6.88 26.57 19.86
C SER A 559 -6.11 25.26 20.05
N PHE A 560 -5.03 25.15 19.31
CA PHE A 560 -4.16 23.99 19.30
C PHE A 560 -2.71 24.39 19.43
N ASP A 561 -2.09 24.05 20.56
CA ASP A 561 -0.67 24.29 20.80
C ASP A 561 0.16 23.14 20.24
N PHE A 562 1.08 23.45 19.35
CA PHE A 562 1.93 22.46 18.70
C PHE A 562 3.40 22.87 18.74
N LYS A 563 4.27 21.87 18.55
CA LYS A 563 5.72 22.10 18.41
C LYS A 563 6.15 21.59 17.03
N GLY A 564 6.54 22.50 16.15
CA GLY A 564 6.86 22.11 14.77
C GLY A 564 7.32 23.29 13.92
N ARG A 565 7.34 23.08 12.59
CA ARG A 565 7.62 24.07 11.55
C ARG A 565 6.42 24.40 10.68
N GLY A 566 5.28 23.78 10.97
CA GLY A 566 4.04 23.99 10.25
C GLY A 566 2.89 23.20 10.84
N VAL A 567 1.69 23.53 10.35
CA VAL A 567 0.45 22.90 10.78
C VAL A 567 -0.57 22.92 9.64
N GLU A 568 -1.36 21.86 9.55
CA GLU A 568 -2.54 21.80 8.69
C GLU A 568 -3.77 21.59 9.57
N PHE A 569 -4.89 22.18 9.16
CA PHE A 569 -6.19 22.03 9.83
C PHE A 569 -7.13 21.22 8.93
N ILE A 570 -7.70 20.18 9.49
CA ILE A 570 -8.56 19.20 8.81
C ILE A 570 -9.95 19.22 9.48
N PRO A 571 -10.94 19.89 8.89
CA PRO A 571 -12.35 19.81 9.31
C PRO A 571 -13.12 18.83 8.43
N ILE A 572 -14.41 18.65 8.72
CA ILE A 572 -15.38 18.20 7.71
C ILE A 572 -15.89 19.43 6.96
N CYS A 573 -15.88 19.35 5.62
CA CYS A 573 -16.50 20.34 4.75
C CYS A 573 -17.81 19.81 4.18
N ALA A 574 -18.86 20.67 4.11
CA ALA A 574 -20.18 20.33 3.62
C ALA A 574 -20.95 21.61 3.20
N ASP A 575 -22.14 21.47 2.64
CA ASP A 575 -22.96 22.60 2.17
C ASP A 575 -23.49 23.48 3.32
N ASN A 576 -23.59 22.92 4.53
CA ASN A 576 -24.04 23.61 5.74
C ASN A 576 -22.88 24.14 6.61
N ARG A 577 -21.65 24.05 6.16
CA ARG A 577 -20.46 24.65 6.82
C ARG A 577 -20.30 26.10 6.38
N GLY A 578 -19.41 26.82 7.04
CA GLY A 578 -19.16 28.24 6.74
C GLY A 578 -17.69 28.61 6.83
N ASP A 579 -17.48 29.92 7.06
CA ASP A 579 -16.14 30.48 7.10
C ASP A 579 -15.59 30.50 8.53
N LEU A 580 -14.28 30.35 8.65
CA LEU A 580 -13.55 30.57 9.89
C LEU A 580 -12.29 31.39 9.65
N GLU A 581 -11.94 32.21 10.61
CA GLU A 581 -10.66 32.94 10.67
C GLU A 581 -9.59 32.06 11.29
N ILE A 582 -8.45 31.92 10.62
CA ILE A 582 -7.30 31.14 11.11
C ILE A 582 -6.19 32.10 11.57
N TYR A 583 -5.67 31.85 12.76
CA TYR A 583 -4.58 32.59 13.39
C TYR A 583 -3.42 31.65 13.70
N ILE A 584 -2.18 32.15 13.51
CA ILE A 584 -0.96 31.52 14.02
C ILE A 584 -0.30 32.51 14.97
N ASP A 585 -0.02 32.09 16.20
CA ASP A 585 0.62 32.91 17.25
C ASP A 585 -0.10 34.27 17.47
N GLY A 586 -1.43 34.25 17.40
CA GLY A 586 -2.28 35.41 17.55
C GLY A 586 -2.40 36.31 16.33
N VAL A 587 -1.67 36.01 15.23
CA VAL A 587 -1.72 36.79 13.99
C VAL A 587 -2.68 36.12 12.99
N LEU A 588 -3.67 36.89 12.52
CA LEU A 588 -4.59 36.45 11.47
C LEU A 588 -3.81 36.09 10.20
N GLN A 589 -4.01 34.87 9.72
CA GLN A 589 -3.39 34.38 8.48
C GLN A 589 -4.34 34.53 7.30
N GLN A 590 -5.54 34.00 7.43
CA GLN A 590 -6.59 34.08 6.40
C GLN A 590 -7.95 33.65 6.95
N THR A 591 -9.01 33.97 6.21
CA THR A 591 -10.32 33.36 6.37
C THR A 591 -10.44 32.19 5.37
N VAL A 592 -10.79 31.01 5.85
CA VAL A 592 -11.00 29.82 5.03
C VAL A 592 -12.47 29.42 5.06
N SER A 593 -12.99 28.88 3.96
CA SER A 593 -14.34 28.37 3.89
C SER A 593 -14.32 26.84 3.95
N CYS A 594 -15.16 26.27 4.83
CA CYS A 594 -15.44 24.84 4.88
C CYS A 594 -16.73 24.48 4.13
N ARG A 595 -17.32 25.43 3.37
CA ARG A 595 -18.53 25.19 2.60
C ARG A 595 -18.19 24.58 1.25
N THR A 596 -18.75 23.37 0.98
CA THR A 596 -18.57 22.63 -0.26
C THR A 596 -19.91 22.06 -0.72
N PRO A 597 -20.13 21.89 -2.04
CA PRO A 597 -21.39 21.34 -2.55
C PRO A 597 -21.66 19.87 -2.15
N SER A 598 -20.63 19.13 -1.78
CA SER A 598 -20.69 17.76 -1.28
C SER A 598 -19.77 17.61 -0.08
N ASP A 599 -20.08 16.63 0.77
CA ASP A 599 -19.27 16.35 1.96
C ASP A 599 -17.85 15.96 1.57
N GLN A 600 -16.88 16.53 2.28
CA GLN A 600 -15.45 16.24 2.16
C GLN A 600 -14.86 15.95 3.53
N PHE A 601 -14.14 14.84 3.62
CA PHE A 601 -13.58 14.30 4.85
C PHE A 601 -12.06 14.18 4.73
N LYS A 602 -11.36 14.27 5.87
CA LYS A 602 -9.91 14.02 5.98
C LYS A 602 -9.05 14.85 5.02
N GLN A 603 -9.51 16.07 4.69
CA GLN A 603 -8.80 16.99 3.81
C GLN A 603 -8.42 18.28 4.56
N ALA A 604 -7.16 18.70 4.41
CA ALA A 604 -6.71 19.95 4.97
C ALA A 604 -7.29 21.14 4.19
N VAL A 605 -7.98 22.04 4.89
CA VAL A 605 -8.48 23.31 4.31
C VAL A 605 -7.52 24.47 4.54
N TYR A 606 -6.59 24.32 5.46
CA TYR A 606 -5.54 25.29 5.76
C TYR A 606 -4.22 24.57 5.98
N SER A 607 -3.16 25.13 5.41
CA SER A 607 -1.80 24.63 5.60
C SER A 607 -0.84 25.83 5.76
N LYS A 608 -0.01 25.78 6.78
CA LYS A 608 1.09 26.72 7.02
C LYS A 608 2.38 25.96 7.22
N THR A 609 3.35 26.26 6.39
CA THR A 609 4.72 25.70 6.47
C THR A 609 5.73 26.82 6.64
N GLY A 610 6.98 26.45 6.94
CA GLY A 610 8.08 27.42 7.04
C GLY A 610 8.11 28.26 8.32
N LEU A 611 7.38 27.84 9.35
CA LEU A 611 7.50 28.43 10.68
C LEU A 611 8.89 28.14 11.28
N THR A 612 9.37 28.99 12.17
CA THR A 612 10.56 28.69 12.96
C THR A 612 10.32 27.45 13.80
N ARG A 613 11.33 26.58 13.95
CA ARG A 613 11.18 25.40 14.79
C ARG A 613 10.95 25.81 16.24
N GLY A 614 9.76 25.60 16.77
CA GLY A 614 9.38 26.04 18.10
C GLY A 614 7.96 25.68 18.48
N LYS A 615 7.51 26.25 19.59
CA LYS A 615 6.09 26.21 20.00
C LYS A 615 5.31 27.27 19.21
N HIS A 616 4.17 26.87 18.71
CA HIS A 616 3.22 27.71 17.99
C HIS A 616 1.81 27.39 18.45
N THR A 617 0.91 28.32 18.26
CA THR A 617 -0.52 28.16 18.54
C THR A 617 -1.31 28.41 17.26
N LEU A 618 -2.03 27.39 16.78
CA LEU A 618 -3.09 27.55 15.77
C LEU A 618 -4.39 27.88 16.49
N LYS A 619 -5.14 28.89 16.02
CA LYS A 619 -6.49 29.18 16.51
C LYS A 619 -7.43 29.35 15.33
N GLY A 620 -8.62 28.74 15.41
CA GLY A 620 -9.72 28.94 14.47
C GLY A 620 -10.93 29.57 15.16
N VAL A 621 -11.55 30.58 14.53
CA VAL A 621 -12.73 31.26 15.05
C VAL A 621 -13.86 31.17 14.03
N LYS A 622 -14.99 30.55 14.40
CA LYS A 622 -16.18 30.44 13.54
C LYS A 622 -16.77 31.81 13.23
N LYS A 623 -17.09 32.05 11.95
CA LYS A 623 -17.63 33.33 11.46
C LYS A 623 -19.00 33.20 10.81
N SER A 624 -19.30 32.08 10.16
CA SER A 624 -20.54 31.87 9.44
C SER A 624 -20.89 30.38 9.28
N GLY A 625 -22.03 30.10 8.64
CA GLY A 625 -22.53 28.76 8.38
C GLY A 625 -23.21 28.11 9.61
N SER A 626 -23.93 27.01 9.38
CA SER A 626 -24.65 26.34 10.47
C SER A 626 -23.67 25.65 11.43
N TYR A 627 -22.57 25.07 10.90
CA TYR A 627 -21.60 24.31 11.70
C TYR A 627 -20.16 24.69 11.38
N LEU A 628 -19.30 24.63 12.39
CA LEU A 628 -17.87 24.42 12.27
C LEU A 628 -17.54 23.08 12.94
N SER A 629 -16.82 22.21 12.25
CA SER A 629 -16.26 20.96 12.81
C SER A 629 -14.74 21.02 12.87
N VAL A 630 -14.18 20.35 13.87
CA VAL A 630 -12.76 20.04 14.01
C VAL A 630 -12.66 18.53 13.98
N ASP A 631 -11.86 17.99 13.08
CA ASP A 631 -11.61 16.54 12.93
C ASP A 631 -10.17 16.23 13.38
N ALA A 632 -9.17 16.88 12.76
CA ALA A 632 -7.78 16.61 13.09
C ALA A 632 -6.85 17.76 12.69
N PHE A 633 -5.59 17.64 13.09
CA PHE A 633 -4.48 18.51 12.71
C PHE A 633 -3.27 17.68 12.28
N ASN A 634 -2.60 18.10 11.20
CA ASN A 634 -1.27 17.62 10.88
C ASN A 634 -0.23 18.61 11.41
N VAL A 635 0.70 18.14 12.24
CA VAL A 635 1.83 18.92 12.71
C VAL A 635 3.07 18.57 11.91
N ILE A 636 3.64 19.54 11.22
CA ILE A 636 4.89 19.44 10.44
C ILE A 636 6.05 19.77 11.39
N GLN A 637 6.86 18.80 11.77
CA GLN A 637 7.92 18.93 12.77
C GLN A 637 9.22 19.56 12.27
#